data_b41814002f7bf3a0edfc2c6c5d4a1387
#
_entry.id   b41814002f7bf3a0edfc2c6c5d4a1387
#
_cell.length_a   1.000
_cell.length_b   1.000
_cell.length_c   1.000
_cell.angle_alpha   90.00
_cell.angle_beta   90.00
_cell.angle_gamma   90.00
#
_symmetry.space_group_name_H-M   'P 1'
#
loop_
_entity.id
_entity.type
_entity.pdbx_description
1 polymer ?
#
loop_
_entity_poly.entity_id
_entity_poly.type
_entity_poly.pdbx_seq_one_letter_code
_entity_poly.pdbx_strand_id
1 'polypeptide(L)'
;QTYDNVWVKANEPTAASQYVTSDQCLGCHSAGGTGLQYDMTAPGTDTKLINLSPYGTWRGSPMGLAGRDPIFFAQLASETQTFHRDAAPMVENTCLGCHGILGQRQAEIDSYAKNGTCEKFSRAGVDAVPYPPDNPSAPLAHYGALARDGISCTSCHRMVLGKTDEAKYAGQPQNKCVEERQQELNPGLAGFAKTFTGSFLVGPPDQLYGLFQEPKKKSMKHAIGNDPEHNANVLSSELCGTCHTVHLPVLHRDQTIGHSYEQTTYPEWAFSAYRTGSTPDGPLPFGAGAQAQSCQGCHMPNKDARGNPYRSKIAAIQEYTNFPQAEHALPPADIDLPTRAGFAQHTLVGLNVFLLKMAWQFPDVLGIRRADPMLSTMGIDSIPTSENAMLNQAANATAGITITEIGSAEGALKALVTVTNRVGHKFPSGVGFRRAFLQFSVLDKDNRTLWSSGRTNGMGVIVDHDGAPIAGELWWKDDCSARIDPDARIHQPHYAVITRQDQAQIYQELVSTPPNVAAPTCGPGAKAEGQLTTSFLSICAKVKDNRLLPQGFLPLADRIEISRALGAGADMAEESGPTEVGDDPEYVNGGRDAVVYRIPLSELSGKPAAVEATLYYQATPPFFLQDRFCTSNSTDTKRLYYLAGKLDVSGSTQDWKLRVVTSGPVSVP
;
A
#
# COMPACT_ATOMS: atom_id res chain seq x y z
N GLN A 1 -21.01 -2.01 -15.18
CA GLN A 1 -20.86 -3.39 -15.62
C GLN A 1 -19.70 -4.01 -14.93
N THR A 2 -20.02 -5.08 -14.32
CA THR A 2 -19.22 -5.75 -13.33
C THR A 2 -18.21 -6.72 -13.92
N TYR A 3 -18.18 -6.86 -15.22
CA TYR A 3 -17.38 -7.89 -15.84
C TYR A 3 -16.20 -7.26 -16.54
N ASP A 4 -15.07 -7.39 -15.89
CA ASP A 4 -13.86 -7.36 -16.66
C ASP A 4 -13.95 -8.52 -17.59
N ASN A 5 -13.91 -8.22 -18.84
CA ASN A 5 -13.98 -9.24 -19.82
C ASN A 5 -12.69 -10.02 -19.78
N VAL A 6 -12.71 -11.07 -19.02
CA VAL A 6 -11.83 -12.22 -19.20
C VAL A 6 -11.71 -12.65 -20.67
N TRP A 7 -12.66 -12.23 -21.50
CA TRP A 7 -12.75 -12.50 -22.92
C TRP A 7 -12.15 -11.43 -23.82
N VAL A 8 -11.69 -10.31 -23.29
CA VAL A 8 -10.87 -9.39 -24.07
C VAL A 8 -9.52 -10.07 -24.24
N LYS A 9 -9.48 -10.92 -25.24
CA LYS A 9 -8.23 -11.55 -25.67
C LYS A 9 -7.23 -10.44 -25.96
N ALA A 10 -6.02 -10.65 -25.53
CA ALA A 10 -4.86 -9.92 -25.98
C ALA A 10 -4.62 -10.05 -27.51
N ASN A 11 -5.65 -10.13 -28.33
CA ASN A 11 -5.60 -10.65 -29.67
C ASN A 11 -5.39 -9.62 -30.75
N GLU A 12 -5.37 -8.35 -30.37
CA GLU A 12 -5.34 -7.32 -31.41
C GLU A 12 -4.33 -6.21 -31.12
N PRO A 13 -3.24 -6.48 -30.43
CA PRO A 13 -2.21 -5.48 -30.35
C PRO A 13 -1.45 -5.45 -31.67
N THR A 14 -1.15 -4.27 -32.12
CA THR A 14 -0.18 -4.00 -33.18
C THR A 14 1.24 -4.35 -32.75
N ALA A 15 1.48 -4.49 -31.46
CA ALA A 15 2.70 -4.98 -30.83
C ALA A 15 2.43 -6.31 -30.10
N ALA A 16 3.48 -7.06 -29.78
CA ALA A 16 3.36 -8.26 -28.95
C ALA A 16 2.78 -7.91 -27.58
N SER A 17 1.73 -8.64 -27.15
CA SER A 17 1.12 -8.46 -25.84
C SER A 17 2.12 -8.70 -24.74
N GLN A 18 2.43 -7.63 -24.00
CA GLN A 18 3.30 -7.72 -22.83
C GLN A 18 2.56 -8.25 -21.61
N TYR A 19 1.25 -7.98 -21.53
CA TYR A 19 0.46 -8.25 -20.34
C TYR A 19 -0.78 -9.06 -20.69
N VAL A 20 -1.14 -9.95 -19.77
CA VAL A 20 -2.37 -10.74 -19.82
C VAL A 20 -3.13 -10.55 -18.50
N THR A 21 -4.45 -10.64 -18.55
CA THR A 21 -5.28 -10.62 -17.33
C THR A 21 -5.05 -11.89 -16.51
N SER A 22 -5.20 -11.78 -15.19
CA SER A 22 -4.90 -12.85 -14.23
C SER A 22 -5.75 -14.10 -14.38
N ASP A 23 -6.93 -14.01 -15.03
CA ASP A 23 -7.75 -15.17 -15.37
C ASP A 23 -7.01 -16.20 -16.23
N GLN A 24 -6.02 -15.77 -17.01
CA GLN A 24 -5.15 -16.68 -17.77
C GLN A 24 -4.27 -17.55 -16.86
N CYS A 25 -4.06 -17.11 -15.61
CA CYS A 25 -3.28 -17.84 -14.61
C CYS A 25 -4.16 -18.70 -13.68
N LEU A 26 -5.45 -18.39 -13.60
CA LEU A 26 -6.41 -19.02 -12.71
C LEU A 26 -6.42 -20.54 -12.81
N GLY A 27 -6.48 -21.08 -14.02
CA GLY A 27 -6.62 -22.52 -14.27
C GLY A 27 -5.54 -23.37 -13.63
N CYS A 28 -4.32 -22.86 -13.58
CA CYS A 28 -3.16 -23.62 -13.06
C CYS A 28 -2.69 -23.12 -11.68
N HIS A 29 -2.80 -21.82 -11.38
CA HIS A 29 -2.25 -21.21 -10.17
C HIS A 29 -3.29 -20.90 -9.08
N SER A 30 -4.46 -21.56 -9.14
CA SER A 30 -5.52 -21.48 -8.13
C SER A 30 -5.76 -22.84 -7.48
N ALA A 31 -5.86 -22.90 -6.17
CA ALA A 31 -6.18 -24.12 -5.45
C ALA A 31 -7.59 -24.61 -5.83
N GLY A 32 -7.68 -25.88 -6.20
CA GLY A 32 -8.95 -26.50 -6.61
C GLY A 32 -9.51 -26.03 -7.95
N GLY A 33 -8.83 -25.13 -8.67
CA GLY A 33 -9.31 -24.59 -9.95
C GLY A 33 -9.43 -25.62 -11.05
N THR A 34 -8.66 -26.70 -10.99
CA THR A 34 -8.66 -27.80 -11.94
C THR A 34 -9.33 -29.07 -11.42
N GLY A 35 -10.02 -29.03 -10.29
CA GLY A 35 -10.54 -30.22 -9.59
C GLY A 35 -9.50 -30.97 -8.75
N LEU A 36 -8.24 -30.54 -8.78
CA LEU A 36 -7.14 -31.08 -7.95
C LEU A 36 -7.10 -30.33 -6.62
N GLN A 37 -8.12 -30.51 -5.82
CA GLN A 37 -8.43 -29.68 -4.65
C GLN A 37 -7.37 -29.66 -3.54
N TYR A 38 -6.42 -30.60 -3.55
CA TYR A 38 -5.36 -30.66 -2.55
C TYR A 38 -4.05 -30.01 -3.00
N ASP A 39 -3.95 -29.65 -4.26
CA ASP A 39 -2.78 -28.92 -4.74
C ASP A 39 -2.84 -27.46 -4.27
N MET A 40 -1.70 -26.93 -3.87
CA MET A 40 -1.55 -25.57 -3.33
C MET A 40 -2.42 -25.29 -2.10
N THR A 41 -2.56 -26.29 -1.23
CA THR A 41 -3.25 -26.19 0.06
C THR A 41 -2.38 -26.68 1.19
N ALA A 42 -2.73 -26.31 2.41
CA ALA A 42 -2.15 -26.85 3.65
C ALA A 42 -3.25 -27.10 4.70
N PRO A 43 -3.03 -28.00 5.65
CA PRO A 43 -3.92 -28.15 6.78
C PRO A 43 -3.98 -26.86 7.63
N GLY A 44 -5.18 -26.38 7.95
CA GLY A 44 -5.42 -25.32 8.91
C GLY A 44 -5.50 -25.86 10.35
N THR A 45 -5.71 -24.93 11.28
CA THR A 45 -5.83 -25.26 12.72
C THR A 45 -7.18 -25.89 13.10
N ASP A 46 -8.19 -25.71 12.25
CA ASP A 46 -9.59 -26.06 12.50
C ASP A 46 -10.12 -27.13 11.54
N THR A 47 -9.27 -28.03 11.07
CA THR A 47 -9.57 -29.08 10.07
C THR A 47 -9.90 -28.56 8.66
N LYS A 48 -9.97 -27.25 8.45
CA LYS A 48 -10.13 -26.66 7.14
C LYS A 48 -8.79 -26.57 6.40
N LEU A 49 -8.86 -26.60 5.08
CA LEU A 49 -7.68 -26.36 4.25
C LEU A 49 -7.42 -24.86 4.14
N ILE A 50 -6.14 -24.50 4.24
CA ILE A 50 -5.66 -23.15 3.93
C ILE A 50 -5.31 -23.11 2.45
N ASN A 51 -5.79 -22.08 1.75
CA ASN A 51 -5.42 -21.81 0.37
C ASN A 51 -4.02 -21.19 0.35
N LEU A 52 -3.07 -21.85 -0.33
CA LEU A 52 -1.71 -21.35 -0.54
C LEU A 52 -1.50 -20.81 -1.96
N SER A 53 -2.48 -20.99 -2.85
CA SER A 53 -2.27 -20.70 -4.27
C SER A 53 -1.96 -19.21 -4.52
N PRO A 54 -1.05 -18.91 -5.47
CA PRO A 54 -0.70 -17.55 -5.82
C PRO A 54 -1.94 -16.71 -6.20
N TYR A 55 -2.76 -17.24 -7.09
CA TYR A 55 -3.98 -16.55 -7.53
C TYR A 55 -4.99 -16.37 -6.40
N GLY A 56 -5.31 -17.42 -5.66
CA GLY A 56 -6.36 -17.40 -4.62
C GLY A 56 -6.02 -16.51 -3.43
N THR A 57 -4.72 -16.32 -3.11
CA THR A 57 -4.29 -15.42 -2.03
C THR A 57 -4.09 -13.98 -2.49
N TRP A 58 -3.73 -13.77 -3.77
CA TRP A 58 -3.55 -12.43 -4.34
C TRP A 58 -4.87 -11.75 -4.68
N ARG A 59 -5.85 -12.48 -5.25
CA ARG A 59 -7.03 -11.87 -5.88
C ARG A 59 -7.87 -10.99 -4.95
N GLY A 60 -8.01 -11.39 -3.68
CA GLY A 60 -8.72 -10.62 -2.65
C GLY A 60 -7.86 -9.60 -1.92
N SER A 61 -6.59 -9.44 -2.28
CA SER A 61 -5.70 -8.46 -1.66
C SER A 61 -5.95 -7.04 -2.21
N PRO A 62 -5.49 -5.99 -1.52
CA PRO A 62 -5.54 -4.62 -2.05
C PRO A 62 -4.85 -4.47 -3.40
N MET A 63 -3.79 -5.23 -3.68
CA MET A 63 -3.13 -5.20 -4.98
C MET A 63 -4.00 -5.82 -6.08
N GLY A 64 -4.70 -6.92 -5.78
CA GLY A 64 -5.69 -7.52 -6.69
C GLY A 64 -6.91 -6.62 -6.93
N LEU A 65 -7.20 -5.69 -6.02
CA LEU A 65 -8.31 -4.75 -6.09
C LEU A 65 -7.89 -3.34 -6.56
N ALA A 66 -6.59 -3.08 -6.79
CA ALA A 66 -6.05 -1.74 -7.05
C ALA A 66 -6.72 -1.03 -8.24
N GLY A 67 -7.06 -1.75 -9.31
CA GLY A 67 -7.77 -1.21 -10.46
C GLY A 67 -9.26 -0.88 -10.22
N ARG A 68 -9.76 -1.10 -9.00
CA ARG A 68 -11.15 -0.85 -8.57
C ARG A 68 -11.24 -0.09 -7.25
N ASP A 69 -10.13 0.41 -6.73
CA ASP A 69 -10.05 1.09 -5.44
C ASP A 69 -10.78 2.44 -5.47
N PRO A 70 -11.93 2.59 -4.78
CA PRO A 70 -12.71 3.82 -4.80
C PRO A 70 -12.00 4.97 -4.08
N ILE A 71 -11.11 4.66 -3.14
CA ILE A 71 -10.32 5.67 -2.39
C ILE A 71 -9.30 6.29 -3.32
N PHE A 72 -8.58 5.45 -4.07
CA PHE A 72 -7.62 5.90 -5.07
C PHE A 72 -8.28 6.74 -6.19
N PHE A 73 -9.39 6.28 -6.76
CA PHE A 73 -10.04 7.02 -7.84
C PHE A 73 -10.67 8.34 -7.38
N ALA A 74 -11.12 8.43 -6.13
CA ALA A 74 -11.55 9.71 -5.55
C ALA A 74 -10.36 10.67 -5.33
N GLN A 75 -9.19 10.16 -4.94
CA GLN A 75 -7.95 10.96 -4.89
C GLN A 75 -7.59 11.48 -6.27
N LEU A 76 -7.54 10.60 -7.28
CA LEU A 76 -7.25 10.96 -8.66
C LEU A 76 -8.22 12.05 -9.18
N ALA A 77 -9.50 11.94 -8.85
CA ALA A 77 -10.50 12.94 -9.20
C ALA A 77 -10.23 14.31 -8.54
N SER A 78 -9.80 14.33 -7.28
CA SER A 78 -9.41 15.58 -6.61
C SER A 78 -8.17 16.20 -7.24
N GLU A 79 -7.18 15.38 -7.59
CA GLU A 79 -5.97 15.85 -8.28
C GLU A 79 -6.31 16.52 -9.62
N THR A 80 -7.16 15.86 -10.43
CA THR A 80 -7.44 16.28 -11.81
C THR A 80 -8.55 17.33 -11.95
N GLN A 81 -9.41 17.48 -10.95
CA GLN A 81 -10.52 18.44 -11.03
C GLN A 81 -10.27 19.72 -10.24
N THR A 82 -9.46 19.67 -9.21
CA THR A 82 -9.26 20.82 -8.32
C THR A 82 -7.81 21.22 -8.18
N PHE A 83 -6.91 20.27 -7.86
CA PHE A 83 -5.54 20.63 -7.56
C PHE A 83 -4.72 20.94 -8.81
N HIS A 84 -4.82 20.11 -9.86
CA HIS A 84 -3.97 20.18 -11.06
C HIS A 84 -4.76 19.93 -12.34
N ARG A 85 -5.75 20.77 -12.57
CA ARG A 85 -6.71 20.61 -13.69
C ARG A 85 -6.03 20.61 -15.05
N ASP A 86 -5.11 21.53 -15.28
CA ASP A 86 -4.47 21.68 -16.58
C ASP A 86 -3.39 20.60 -16.82
N ALA A 87 -2.92 19.95 -15.75
CA ALA A 87 -1.99 18.83 -15.81
C ALA A 87 -2.69 17.45 -15.77
N ALA A 88 -4.02 17.37 -15.80
CA ALA A 88 -4.80 16.15 -15.64
C ALA A 88 -4.32 14.95 -16.49
N PRO A 89 -4.00 15.08 -17.80
CA PRO A 89 -3.52 13.95 -18.58
C PRO A 89 -2.19 13.37 -18.09
N MET A 90 -1.28 14.20 -17.58
CA MET A 90 -0.02 13.75 -16.98
C MET A 90 -0.29 13.06 -15.64
N VAL A 91 -1.14 13.65 -14.79
CA VAL A 91 -1.50 13.11 -13.49
C VAL A 91 -2.16 11.74 -13.63
N GLU A 92 -3.16 11.59 -14.51
CA GLU A 92 -3.83 10.31 -14.76
C GLU A 92 -2.82 9.24 -15.20
N ASN A 93 -1.99 9.54 -16.21
CA ASN A 93 -1.01 8.59 -16.71
C ASN A 93 0.02 8.19 -15.64
N THR A 94 0.45 9.13 -14.80
CA THR A 94 1.40 8.89 -13.71
C THR A 94 0.80 7.93 -12.67
N CYS A 95 -0.39 8.23 -12.17
CA CYS A 95 -1.05 7.44 -11.14
C CYS A 95 -1.47 6.05 -11.63
N LEU A 96 -1.98 5.96 -12.87
CA LEU A 96 -2.37 4.70 -13.49
C LEU A 96 -1.18 3.81 -13.85
N GLY A 97 0.04 4.36 -13.88
CA GLY A 97 1.28 3.58 -13.99
C GLY A 97 1.53 2.61 -12.83
N CYS A 98 0.76 2.72 -11.72
CA CYS A 98 0.71 1.74 -10.64
C CYS A 98 -0.70 1.14 -10.50
N HIS A 99 -1.74 1.96 -10.38
CA HIS A 99 -3.10 1.51 -10.07
C HIS A 99 -3.88 0.91 -11.26
N GLY A 100 -3.42 1.11 -12.48
CA GLY A 100 -3.93 0.49 -13.70
C GLY A 100 -2.80 -0.02 -14.60
N ILE A 101 -1.71 -0.46 -14.00
CA ILE A 101 -0.39 -0.66 -14.61
C ILE A 101 -0.41 -1.48 -15.90
N LEU A 102 -1.15 -2.60 -15.97
CA LEU A 102 -1.14 -3.45 -17.14
C LEU A 102 -1.76 -2.75 -18.35
N GLY A 103 -2.91 -2.08 -18.13
CA GLY A 103 -3.61 -1.36 -19.18
C GLY A 103 -2.84 -0.13 -19.64
N GLN A 104 -2.32 0.64 -18.70
CA GLN A 104 -1.53 1.84 -18.98
C GLN A 104 -0.29 1.49 -19.82
N ARG A 105 0.48 0.51 -19.38
CA ARG A 105 1.71 0.11 -20.08
C ARG A 105 1.47 -0.51 -21.43
N GLN A 106 0.46 -1.40 -21.56
CA GLN A 106 0.12 -2.00 -22.84
C GLN A 106 -0.34 -0.93 -23.85
N ALA A 107 -1.15 0.04 -23.41
CA ALA A 107 -1.57 1.15 -24.26
C ALA A 107 -0.40 1.99 -24.75
N GLU A 108 0.55 2.31 -23.88
CA GLU A 108 1.78 3.04 -24.26
C GLU A 108 2.65 2.24 -25.23
N ILE A 109 2.86 0.95 -25.01
CA ILE A 109 3.63 0.08 -25.90
C ILE A 109 3.00 0.04 -27.30
N ASP A 110 1.69 -0.13 -27.37
CA ASP A 110 0.98 -0.22 -28.64
C ASP A 110 0.96 1.13 -29.37
N SER A 111 0.77 2.24 -28.65
CA SER A 111 0.84 3.59 -29.25
C SER A 111 2.23 3.88 -29.80
N TYR A 112 3.28 3.54 -29.06
CA TYR A 112 4.66 3.69 -29.53
C TYR A 112 4.93 2.83 -30.77
N ALA A 113 4.50 1.57 -30.77
CA ALA A 113 4.65 0.69 -31.92
C ALA A 113 3.94 1.21 -33.17
N LYS A 114 2.78 1.85 -32.98
CA LYS A 114 1.95 2.40 -34.07
C LYS A 114 2.44 3.75 -34.58
N ASN A 115 2.77 4.66 -33.67
CA ASN A 115 2.96 6.08 -33.96
C ASN A 115 4.37 6.58 -33.63
N GLY A 116 5.21 5.79 -32.93
CA GLY A 116 6.50 6.23 -32.40
C GLY A 116 6.39 7.18 -31.20
N THR A 117 5.22 7.27 -30.56
CA THR A 117 4.93 8.16 -29.43
C THR A 117 4.24 7.41 -28.30
N CYS A 118 4.54 7.78 -27.06
CA CYS A 118 3.91 7.23 -25.85
C CYS A 118 2.65 8.03 -25.52
N GLU A 119 1.50 7.54 -25.95
CA GLU A 119 0.22 8.20 -25.68
C GLU A 119 -0.18 8.00 -24.20
N LYS A 120 -0.60 9.08 -23.54
CA LYS A 120 -0.99 9.05 -22.13
C LYS A 120 -2.30 8.29 -21.94
N PHE A 121 -2.30 7.35 -20.99
CA PHE A 121 -3.48 6.57 -20.62
C PHE A 121 -4.33 7.32 -19.60
N SER A 122 -5.65 7.32 -19.81
CA SER A 122 -6.57 8.13 -19.01
C SER A 122 -7.47 7.30 -18.10
N ARG A 123 -8.09 7.98 -17.14
CA ARG A 123 -9.14 7.38 -16.27
C ARG A 123 -10.30 6.80 -17.10
N ALA A 124 -10.67 7.46 -18.20
CA ALA A 124 -11.69 6.96 -19.12
C ALA A 124 -11.29 5.63 -19.78
N GLY A 125 -9.98 5.44 -20.02
CA GLY A 125 -9.44 4.17 -20.52
C GLY A 125 -9.63 3.02 -19.53
N VAL A 126 -9.52 3.29 -18.23
CA VAL A 126 -9.79 2.27 -17.19
C VAL A 126 -11.25 1.82 -17.20
N ASP A 127 -12.19 2.75 -17.43
CA ASP A 127 -13.63 2.43 -17.49
C ASP A 127 -14.09 1.87 -18.83
N ALA A 128 -13.22 1.80 -19.82
CA ALA A 128 -13.57 1.34 -21.15
C ALA A 128 -14.05 -0.13 -21.13
N VAL A 129 -15.21 -0.35 -21.74
CA VAL A 129 -15.85 -1.67 -21.90
C VAL A 129 -16.30 -1.84 -23.35
N PRO A 130 -16.39 -3.08 -23.88
CA PRO A 130 -16.71 -3.30 -25.30
C PRO A 130 -18.18 -3.10 -25.64
N TYR A 131 -19.02 -2.71 -24.70
CA TYR A 131 -20.47 -2.60 -24.87
C TYR A 131 -20.98 -1.19 -24.49
N PRO A 132 -21.95 -0.67 -25.21
CA PRO A 132 -22.37 -1.14 -26.55
C PRO A 132 -21.24 -0.94 -27.58
N PRO A 133 -21.26 -1.66 -28.72
CA PRO A 133 -20.16 -1.60 -29.70
C PRO A 133 -19.90 -0.21 -30.32
N ASP A 134 -20.90 0.65 -30.32
CA ASP A 134 -20.82 2.04 -30.75
C ASP A 134 -20.34 3.02 -29.66
N ASN A 135 -20.03 2.50 -28.46
CA ASN A 135 -19.41 3.29 -27.39
C ASN A 135 -18.04 3.83 -27.86
N PRO A 136 -17.78 5.16 -27.79
CA PRO A 136 -16.51 5.73 -28.21
C PRO A 136 -15.28 5.15 -27.51
N SER A 137 -15.45 4.63 -26.29
CA SER A 137 -14.35 3.99 -25.54
C SER A 137 -14.18 2.49 -25.82
N ALA A 138 -15.08 1.85 -26.58
CA ALA A 138 -15.00 0.43 -26.89
C ALA A 138 -13.63 -0.01 -27.48
N PRO A 139 -12.94 0.77 -28.33
CA PRO A 139 -11.60 0.43 -28.81
C PRO A 139 -10.54 0.33 -27.70
N LEU A 140 -10.78 0.94 -26.54
CA LEU A 140 -9.87 0.90 -25.37
C LEU A 140 -10.21 -0.21 -24.39
N ALA A 141 -11.26 -1.01 -24.65
CA ALA A 141 -11.79 -2.01 -23.72
C ALA A 141 -10.75 -3.05 -23.31
N HIS A 142 -9.83 -3.42 -24.20
CA HIS A 142 -8.71 -4.31 -23.90
C HIS A 142 -7.83 -3.72 -22.80
N TYR A 143 -7.42 -2.47 -22.93
CA TYR A 143 -6.61 -1.79 -21.92
C TYR A 143 -7.38 -1.55 -20.63
N GLY A 144 -8.68 -1.28 -20.73
CA GLY A 144 -9.56 -1.16 -19.57
C GLY A 144 -9.63 -2.45 -18.76
N ALA A 145 -9.77 -3.60 -19.41
CA ALA A 145 -9.78 -4.90 -18.76
C ALA A 145 -8.43 -5.19 -18.03
N LEU A 146 -7.32 -4.91 -18.71
CA LEU A 146 -5.98 -5.01 -18.12
C LEU A 146 -5.81 -4.09 -16.90
N ALA A 147 -6.25 -2.84 -16.99
CA ALA A 147 -6.12 -1.86 -15.90
C ALA A 147 -6.97 -2.25 -14.68
N ARG A 148 -8.20 -2.73 -14.89
CA ARG A 148 -9.10 -3.16 -13.82
C ARG A 148 -8.69 -4.47 -13.16
N ASP A 149 -7.79 -5.24 -13.77
CA ASP A 149 -7.26 -6.48 -13.19
C ASP A 149 -6.38 -6.22 -11.94
N GLY A 150 -5.96 -4.99 -11.74
CA GLY A 150 -5.14 -4.56 -10.62
C GLY A 150 -3.64 -4.74 -10.88
N ILE A 151 -2.84 -4.82 -9.82
CA ILE A 151 -1.41 -5.11 -9.89
C ILE A 151 -1.27 -6.63 -9.89
N SER A 152 -1.34 -7.22 -11.09
CA SER A 152 -1.47 -8.67 -11.24
C SER A 152 -0.15 -9.37 -11.60
N CYS A 153 -0.24 -10.68 -11.83
CA CYS A 153 0.89 -11.57 -12.02
C CYS A 153 1.96 -11.04 -12.98
N THR A 154 1.54 -10.58 -14.15
CA THR A 154 2.47 -10.09 -15.18
C THR A 154 3.10 -8.73 -14.86
N SER A 155 2.62 -7.99 -13.87
CA SER A 155 3.32 -6.80 -13.39
C SER A 155 4.65 -7.17 -12.75
N CYS A 156 4.62 -8.06 -11.73
CA CYS A 156 5.79 -8.44 -10.96
C CYS A 156 6.68 -9.45 -11.69
N HIS A 157 6.07 -10.47 -12.31
CA HIS A 157 6.80 -11.56 -12.95
C HIS A 157 7.43 -11.20 -14.30
N ARG A 158 7.36 -9.93 -14.70
CA ARG A 158 8.08 -9.40 -15.88
C ARG A 158 9.10 -8.33 -15.54
N MET A 159 9.17 -7.90 -14.27
CA MET A 159 10.13 -6.89 -13.84
C MET A 159 11.56 -7.33 -14.09
N VAL A 160 12.33 -6.41 -14.63
CA VAL A 160 13.77 -6.51 -14.77
C VAL A 160 14.41 -5.60 -13.73
N LEU A 161 15.28 -6.16 -12.91
CA LEU A 161 15.97 -5.47 -11.84
C LEU A 161 17.47 -5.72 -11.90
N GLY A 162 18.24 -4.69 -11.59
CA GLY A 162 19.69 -4.71 -11.58
C GLY A 162 20.31 -4.32 -12.93
N LYS A 163 21.38 -3.57 -12.84
CA LYS A 163 22.06 -2.91 -13.99
C LYS A 163 22.41 -3.86 -15.13
N THR A 164 22.72 -5.12 -14.82
CA THR A 164 23.09 -6.12 -15.84
C THR A 164 21.88 -6.50 -16.69
N ASP A 165 20.75 -6.78 -16.06
CA ASP A 165 19.52 -7.16 -16.78
C ASP A 165 18.88 -5.92 -17.40
N GLU A 166 18.89 -4.77 -16.73
CA GLU A 166 18.40 -3.51 -17.27
C GLU A 166 19.16 -3.13 -18.57
N ALA A 167 20.50 -3.24 -18.57
CA ALA A 167 21.31 -2.94 -19.76
C ALA A 167 20.97 -3.85 -20.95
N LYS A 168 20.53 -5.07 -20.68
CA LYS A 168 20.11 -6.05 -21.70
C LYS A 168 18.81 -5.66 -22.38
N TYR A 169 17.89 -5.02 -21.64
CA TYR A 169 16.55 -4.71 -22.12
C TYR A 169 16.29 -3.21 -22.34
N ALA A 170 17.22 -2.35 -21.95
CA ALA A 170 17.17 -0.91 -22.27
C ALA A 170 17.15 -0.68 -23.78
N GLY A 171 16.41 0.33 -24.22
CA GLY A 171 16.27 0.69 -25.63
C GLY A 171 15.36 -0.22 -26.45
N GLN A 172 14.88 -1.32 -25.88
CA GLN A 172 13.95 -2.21 -26.58
C GLN A 172 12.54 -1.56 -26.68
N PRO A 173 11.78 -1.86 -27.75
CA PRO A 173 10.49 -1.18 -28.01
C PRO A 173 9.51 -1.18 -26.82
N GLN A 174 9.40 -2.31 -26.07
CA GLN A 174 8.51 -2.42 -24.93
C GLN A 174 8.92 -1.54 -23.73
N ASN A 175 10.14 -1.01 -23.72
CA ASN A 175 10.67 -0.20 -22.62
C ASN A 175 10.81 1.29 -22.96
N LYS A 176 10.54 1.71 -24.19
CA LYS A 176 10.71 3.10 -24.62
C LYS A 176 9.90 4.09 -23.78
N CYS A 177 8.63 3.80 -23.56
CA CYS A 177 7.76 4.67 -22.75
C CYS A 177 8.13 4.64 -21.27
N VAL A 178 8.66 3.53 -20.78
CA VAL A 178 9.20 3.46 -19.41
C VAL A 178 10.45 4.31 -19.27
N GLU A 179 11.34 4.31 -20.28
CA GLU A 179 12.54 5.17 -20.28
C GLU A 179 12.18 6.66 -20.29
N GLU A 180 11.16 7.06 -21.07
CA GLU A 180 10.62 8.43 -21.04
C GLU A 180 10.06 8.76 -19.65
N ARG A 181 9.28 7.84 -19.06
CA ARG A 181 8.74 7.99 -17.70
C ARG A 181 9.84 8.12 -16.64
N GLN A 182 10.95 7.38 -16.76
CA GLN A 182 12.10 7.52 -15.87
C GLN A 182 12.68 8.94 -15.92
N GLN A 183 12.74 9.54 -17.10
CA GLN A 183 13.23 10.90 -17.26
C GLN A 183 12.24 11.95 -16.72
N GLU A 184 10.94 11.71 -16.89
CA GLU A 184 9.89 12.64 -16.44
C GLU A 184 9.74 12.63 -14.90
N LEU A 185 9.70 11.44 -14.28
CA LEU A 185 9.41 11.30 -12.85
C LEU A 185 10.65 11.21 -11.97
N ASN A 186 11.75 10.70 -12.49
CA ASN A 186 12.98 10.44 -11.74
C ASN A 186 14.20 11.17 -12.38
N PRO A 187 14.10 12.46 -12.72
CA PRO A 187 15.19 13.18 -13.33
C PRO A 187 16.40 13.21 -12.37
N GLY A 188 17.58 12.91 -12.91
CA GLY A 188 18.83 12.90 -12.13
C GLY A 188 19.03 11.68 -11.23
N LEU A 189 18.05 10.79 -11.10
CA LEU A 189 18.23 9.53 -10.38
C LEU A 189 18.96 8.49 -11.26
N ALA A 190 19.66 7.58 -10.61
CA ALA A 190 20.49 6.56 -11.26
C ALA A 190 20.21 5.16 -10.68
N GLY A 191 20.80 4.11 -11.23
CA GLY A 191 20.70 2.76 -10.71
C GLY A 191 19.26 2.34 -10.40
N PHE A 192 19.05 1.73 -9.23
CA PHE A 192 17.73 1.31 -8.79
C PHE A 192 16.74 2.49 -8.65
N ALA A 193 17.21 3.66 -8.22
CA ALA A 193 16.31 4.80 -8.01
C ALA A 193 15.61 5.31 -9.28
N LYS A 194 16.14 5.02 -10.48
CA LYS A 194 15.41 5.31 -11.73
C LYS A 194 14.07 4.57 -11.83
N THR A 195 13.94 3.43 -11.16
CA THR A 195 12.75 2.58 -11.24
C THR A 195 11.61 3.03 -10.32
N PHE A 196 11.83 4.03 -9.49
CA PHE A 196 10.82 4.55 -8.58
C PHE A 196 9.54 4.99 -9.31
N THR A 197 8.44 5.07 -8.57
CA THR A 197 7.12 5.39 -9.11
C THR A 197 6.69 4.40 -10.20
N GLY A 198 7.06 3.12 -10.03
CA GLY A 198 6.72 2.05 -10.96
C GLY A 198 7.43 2.14 -12.31
N SER A 199 8.56 2.84 -12.43
CA SER A 199 9.27 3.06 -13.71
C SER A 199 10.30 1.96 -14.03
N PHE A 200 9.97 0.70 -13.73
CA PHE A 200 10.83 -0.46 -14.00
C PHE A 200 10.74 -0.95 -15.44
N LEU A 201 11.85 -1.48 -15.97
CA LEU A 201 11.88 -2.14 -17.27
C LEU A 201 11.25 -3.54 -17.21
N VAL A 202 10.84 -4.05 -18.36
CA VAL A 202 10.28 -5.40 -18.50
C VAL A 202 11.07 -6.25 -19.49
N GLY A 203 11.08 -7.54 -19.26
CA GLY A 203 11.69 -8.54 -20.14
C GLY A 203 10.86 -8.81 -21.40
N PRO A 204 11.23 -9.84 -22.19
CA PRO A 204 10.53 -10.23 -23.41
C PRO A 204 9.06 -10.59 -23.16
N PRO A 205 8.15 -10.40 -24.14
CA PRO A 205 6.72 -10.66 -23.98
C PRO A 205 6.37 -12.12 -23.69
N ASP A 206 7.20 -13.04 -24.06
CA ASP A 206 7.01 -14.49 -23.93
C ASP A 206 7.71 -15.10 -22.70
N GLN A 207 8.24 -14.28 -21.77
CA GLN A 207 8.92 -14.75 -20.56
C GLN A 207 8.24 -14.26 -19.29
N LEU A 208 8.16 -15.14 -18.29
CA LEU A 208 7.75 -14.80 -16.92
C LEU A 208 8.77 -15.33 -15.92
N TYR A 209 9.20 -14.46 -15.01
CA TYR A 209 10.26 -14.75 -14.06
C TYR A 209 9.72 -15.37 -12.76
N GLY A 210 10.39 -16.41 -12.28
CA GLY A 210 10.07 -17.08 -11.02
C GLY A 210 11.31 -17.42 -10.21
N LEU A 211 11.10 -17.78 -8.94
CA LEU A 211 12.18 -18.06 -8.01
C LEU A 211 12.81 -19.46 -8.17
N PHE A 212 12.10 -20.41 -8.79
CA PHE A 212 12.53 -21.78 -8.85
C PHE A 212 13.45 -22.02 -10.04
N GLN A 213 14.57 -22.72 -9.78
CA GLN A 213 15.47 -23.15 -10.83
C GLN A 213 14.82 -24.28 -11.66
N GLU A 214 15.20 -24.38 -12.93
CA GLU A 214 14.73 -25.40 -13.85
C GLU A 214 13.20 -25.53 -13.93
N PRO A 215 12.48 -24.45 -14.25
CA PRO A 215 11.03 -24.51 -14.35
C PRO A 215 10.59 -25.39 -15.52
N LYS A 216 9.46 -26.08 -15.37
CA LYS A 216 8.84 -26.86 -16.45
C LYS A 216 8.17 -25.89 -17.42
N LYS A 217 8.73 -25.73 -18.62
CA LYS A 217 8.31 -24.67 -19.57
C LYS A 217 7.09 -25.03 -20.41
N LYS A 218 6.98 -26.28 -20.84
CA LYS A 218 6.06 -26.68 -21.91
C LYS A 218 4.60 -26.42 -21.59
N SER A 219 4.14 -26.72 -20.38
CA SER A 219 2.73 -26.56 -20.01
C SER A 219 2.29 -25.08 -20.08
N MET A 220 3.09 -24.18 -19.53
CA MET A 220 2.79 -22.75 -19.51
C MET A 220 2.92 -22.14 -20.92
N LYS A 221 3.92 -22.56 -21.69
CA LYS A 221 4.07 -22.17 -23.08
C LYS A 221 2.88 -22.61 -23.94
N HIS A 222 2.42 -23.84 -23.73
CA HIS A 222 1.23 -24.35 -24.43
C HIS A 222 -0.05 -23.58 -24.06
N ALA A 223 -0.24 -23.28 -22.77
CA ALA A 223 -1.47 -22.66 -22.27
C ALA A 223 -1.58 -21.16 -22.62
N ILE A 224 -0.52 -20.40 -22.46
CA ILE A 224 -0.54 -18.92 -22.55
C ILE A 224 0.59 -18.33 -23.42
N GLY A 225 1.43 -19.16 -24.02
CA GLY A 225 2.53 -18.70 -24.87
C GLY A 225 3.77 -18.22 -24.12
N ASN A 226 3.82 -18.30 -22.79
CA ASN A 226 4.91 -17.81 -21.97
C ASN A 226 5.82 -18.92 -21.46
N ASP A 227 7.12 -18.67 -21.52
CA ASP A 227 8.15 -19.52 -20.90
C ASP A 227 8.42 -19.05 -19.47
N PRO A 228 8.24 -19.89 -18.42
CA PRO A 228 8.73 -19.57 -17.09
C PRO A 228 10.25 -19.62 -17.07
N GLU A 229 10.88 -18.59 -16.53
CA GLU A 229 12.33 -18.47 -16.41
C GLU A 229 12.73 -18.22 -14.95
N HIS A 230 13.89 -18.77 -14.56
CA HIS A 230 14.43 -18.48 -13.24
C HIS A 230 15.03 -17.07 -13.20
N ASN A 231 14.63 -16.28 -12.21
CA ASN A 231 15.29 -15.02 -11.86
C ASN A 231 15.23 -14.81 -10.34
N ALA A 232 16.38 -14.82 -9.68
CA ALA A 232 16.48 -14.66 -8.23
C ALA A 232 15.99 -13.27 -7.76
N ASN A 233 15.97 -12.26 -8.63
CA ASN A 233 15.56 -10.90 -8.30
C ASN A 233 14.07 -10.79 -7.92
N VAL A 234 13.24 -11.79 -8.20
CA VAL A 234 11.85 -11.83 -7.71
C VAL A 234 11.75 -11.91 -6.18
N LEU A 235 12.83 -12.31 -5.49
CA LEU A 235 12.93 -12.34 -4.02
C LEU A 235 13.54 -11.06 -3.44
N SER A 236 13.99 -10.14 -4.28
CA SER A 236 14.59 -8.88 -3.85
C SER A 236 13.53 -7.90 -3.38
N SER A 237 13.78 -7.18 -2.28
CA SER A 237 12.91 -6.11 -1.79
C SER A 237 12.75 -4.97 -2.79
N GLU A 238 13.72 -4.79 -3.69
CA GLU A 238 13.70 -3.81 -4.77
C GLU A 238 12.52 -4.03 -5.72
N LEU A 239 12.06 -5.28 -5.90
CA LEU A 239 10.84 -5.56 -6.66
C LEU A 239 9.64 -4.79 -6.11
N CYS A 240 9.49 -4.75 -4.79
CA CYS A 240 8.45 -3.98 -4.13
C CYS A 240 8.78 -2.48 -4.13
N GLY A 241 10.05 -2.15 -3.92
CA GLY A 241 10.58 -0.80 -3.83
C GLY A 241 10.36 0.05 -5.08
N THR A 242 10.25 -0.56 -6.27
CA THR A 242 9.93 0.16 -7.51
C THR A 242 8.62 0.95 -7.43
N CYS A 243 7.59 0.40 -6.75
CA CYS A 243 6.28 1.02 -6.58
C CYS A 243 6.10 1.60 -5.17
N HIS A 244 6.79 1.04 -4.15
CA HIS A 244 6.71 1.51 -2.77
C HIS A 244 7.80 2.54 -2.42
N THR A 245 8.33 3.21 -3.45
CA THR A 245 9.00 4.51 -3.41
C THR A 245 8.36 5.36 -4.50
N VAL A 246 7.62 6.38 -4.11
CA VAL A 246 6.90 7.24 -5.03
C VAL A 246 7.54 8.62 -5.04
N HIS A 247 8.20 8.94 -6.12
CA HIS A 247 8.88 10.20 -6.39
C HIS A 247 8.10 10.95 -7.47
N LEU A 248 7.59 12.13 -7.17
CA LEU A 248 6.65 12.86 -8.01
C LEU A 248 7.12 14.30 -8.24
N PRO A 249 6.75 14.88 -9.38
CA PRO A 249 6.93 16.31 -9.59
C PRO A 249 6.07 17.12 -8.60
N VAL A 250 6.64 18.18 -8.06
CA VAL A 250 5.92 19.19 -7.30
C VAL A 250 5.40 20.23 -8.27
N LEU A 251 4.08 20.36 -8.35
CA LEU A 251 3.42 21.29 -9.25
C LEU A 251 3.05 22.59 -8.53
N HIS A 252 3.41 23.71 -9.13
CA HIS A 252 2.94 25.03 -8.76
C HIS A 252 2.39 25.73 -10.00
N ARG A 253 1.09 26.07 -9.99
CA ARG A 253 0.38 26.62 -11.16
C ARG A 253 0.58 25.74 -12.40
N ASP A 254 0.45 24.43 -12.21
CA ASP A 254 0.61 23.36 -13.22
C ASP A 254 2.01 23.31 -13.89
N GLN A 255 3.00 23.95 -13.30
CA GLN A 255 4.41 23.86 -13.73
C GLN A 255 5.20 23.05 -12.70
N THR A 256 6.05 22.15 -13.16
CA THR A 256 6.98 21.42 -12.30
C THR A 256 8.06 22.37 -11.76
N ILE A 257 8.13 22.51 -10.44
CA ILE A 257 9.11 23.34 -9.74
C ILE A 257 10.17 22.54 -8.99
N GLY A 258 10.02 21.24 -8.90
CA GLY A 258 10.91 20.31 -8.20
C GLY A 258 10.29 18.92 -8.16
N HIS A 259 10.85 18.05 -7.32
CA HIS A 259 10.33 16.72 -7.05
C HIS A 259 10.36 16.47 -5.54
N SER A 260 9.49 15.60 -5.04
CA SER A 260 9.42 15.16 -3.64
C SER A 260 8.98 13.71 -3.56
N TYR A 261 9.27 13.06 -2.44
CA TYR A 261 8.84 11.68 -2.18
C TYR A 261 7.48 11.69 -1.48
N GLU A 262 6.45 11.23 -2.20
CA GLU A 262 5.11 11.00 -1.65
C GLU A 262 5.10 9.77 -0.74
N GLN A 263 5.88 8.75 -1.10
CA GLN A 263 5.97 7.50 -0.34
C GLN A 263 7.42 7.05 -0.22
N THR A 264 7.82 6.68 1.00
CA THR A 264 9.20 6.27 1.33
C THR A 264 9.28 4.90 2.01
N THR A 265 8.31 3.99 1.78
CA THR A 265 8.25 2.70 2.48
C THR A 265 9.50 1.85 2.26
N TYR A 266 10.02 1.77 1.03
CA TYR A 266 11.25 1.04 0.75
C TYR A 266 12.49 1.74 1.36
N PRO A 267 12.71 3.05 1.20
CA PRO A 267 13.80 3.74 1.91
C PRO A 267 13.73 3.57 3.42
N GLU A 268 12.56 3.69 4.04
CA GLU A 268 12.38 3.47 5.47
C GLU A 268 12.88 2.07 5.92
N TRP A 269 12.58 1.04 5.12
CA TRP A 269 13.07 -0.32 5.32
C TRP A 269 14.59 -0.42 5.09
N ALA A 270 15.11 0.16 4.02
CA ALA A 270 16.54 0.12 3.70
C ALA A 270 17.40 0.81 4.77
N PHE A 271 16.82 1.77 5.51
CA PHE A 271 17.48 2.49 6.60
C PHE A 271 17.28 1.84 7.98
N SER A 272 16.60 0.68 8.07
CA SER A 272 16.24 0.01 9.31
C SER A 272 17.13 -1.20 9.64
N ALA A 273 16.92 -1.78 10.83
CA ALA A 273 17.50 -3.07 11.19
C ALA A 273 17.01 -4.25 10.34
N TYR A 274 15.97 -4.05 9.54
CA TYR A 274 15.37 -5.10 8.71
C TYR A 274 15.96 -5.22 7.30
N ARG A 275 16.81 -4.26 6.86
CA ARG A 275 17.46 -4.33 5.55
C ARG A 275 18.25 -5.62 5.35
N THR A 276 18.16 -6.22 4.17
CA THR A 276 18.90 -7.45 3.82
C THR A 276 20.38 -7.21 3.50
N GLY A 277 20.75 -5.95 3.25
CA GLY A 277 22.13 -5.55 2.99
C GLY A 277 22.64 -5.86 1.58
N SER A 278 21.78 -6.33 0.68
CA SER A 278 22.13 -6.60 -0.72
C SER A 278 20.97 -6.22 -1.64
N THR A 279 21.32 -5.79 -2.85
CA THR A 279 20.41 -5.48 -3.94
C THR A 279 20.81 -6.31 -5.17
N PRO A 280 20.01 -6.33 -6.25
CA PRO A 280 20.43 -6.90 -7.52
C PRO A 280 21.74 -6.31 -8.10
N ASP A 281 22.12 -5.11 -7.66
CA ASP A 281 23.34 -4.42 -8.10
C ASP A 281 24.57 -4.68 -7.22
N GLY A 282 24.38 -5.36 -6.11
CA GLY A 282 25.45 -5.67 -5.16
C GLY A 282 25.13 -5.30 -3.71
N PRO A 283 26.12 -5.31 -2.82
CA PRO A 283 25.93 -5.03 -1.41
C PRO A 283 25.62 -3.56 -1.15
N LEU A 284 24.73 -3.30 -0.18
CA LEU A 284 24.47 -1.98 0.38
C LEU A 284 25.54 -1.60 1.42
N PRO A 285 25.81 -0.31 1.60
CA PRO A 285 26.58 0.18 2.75
C PRO A 285 26.01 -0.36 4.07
N PHE A 286 26.89 -0.60 5.04
CA PHE A 286 26.56 -1.14 6.36
C PHE A 286 25.95 -2.57 6.37
N GLY A 287 25.87 -3.24 5.24
CA GLY A 287 25.42 -4.63 5.14
C GLY A 287 24.02 -4.88 5.69
N ALA A 288 23.74 -6.14 6.07
CA ALA A 288 22.46 -6.55 6.63
C ALA A 288 22.23 -5.98 8.03
N GLY A 289 21.00 -5.58 8.31
CA GLY A 289 20.60 -5.20 9.66
C GLY A 289 20.42 -6.42 10.59
N ALA A 290 20.35 -6.18 11.89
CA ALA A 290 20.28 -7.25 12.91
C ALA A 290 19.00 -8.12 12.81
N GLN A 291 17.96 -7.63 12.13
CA GLN A 291 16.67 -8.30 11.94
C GLN A 291 16.38 -8.54 10.45
N ALA A 292 17.42 -8.65 9.63
CA ALA A 292 17.32 -8.71 8.18
C ALA A 292 16.19 -9.60 7.65
N GLN A 293 15.25 -9.00 6.94
CA GLN A 293 14.10 -9.66 6.33
C GLN A 293 13.59 -8.86 5.13
N SER A 294 13.38 -9.54 4.01
CA SER A 294 12.86 -8.89 2.80
C SER A 294 11.38 -8.53 2.94
N CYS A 295 10.89 -7.66 2.05
CA CYS A 295 9.47 -7.33 1.95
C CYS A 295 8.62 -8.58 1.75
N GLN A 296 9.04 -9.49 0.85
CA GLN A 296 8.38 -10.76 0.62
C GLN A 296 8.34 -11.64 1.88
N GLY A 297 9.40 -11.62 2.69
CA GLY A 297 9.49 -12.38 3.93
C GLY A 297 8.42 -12.01 4.97
N CYS A 298 7.95 -10.75 4.96
CA CYS A 298 6.88 -10.26 5.83
C CYS A 298 5.50 -10.33 5.16
N HIS A 299 5.41 -9.90 3.90
CA HIS A 299 4.13 -9.70 3.19
C HIS A 299 3.69 -10.90 2.34
N MET A 300 4.54 -11.90 2.16
CA MET A 300 4.28 -13.15 1.43
C MET A 300 4.68 -14.34 2.31
N PRO A 301 3.88 -14.69 3.33
CA PRO A 301 4.25 -15.72 4.29
C PRO A 301 4.47 -17.07 3.61
N ASN A 302 5.58 -17.72 3.97
CA ASN A 302 5.99 -19.02 3.42
C ASN A 302 6.14 -20.11 4.49
N LYS A 303 5.65 -19.84 5.70
CA LYS A 303 5.70 -20.75 6.86
C LYS A 303 4.36 -20.81 7.56
N ASP A 304 4.08 -21.96 8.16
CA ASP A 304 2.94 -22.15 9.07
C ASP A 304 3.17 -21.44 10.42
N ALA A 305 2.16 -21.45 11.28
CA ALA A 305 2.21 -20.86 12.62
C ALA A 305 3.27 -21.49 13.55
N ARG A 306 3.81 -22.67 13.20
CA ARG A 306 4.87 -23.37 13.92
C ARG A 306 6.26 -23.09 13.36
N GLY A 307 6.35 -22.26 12.30
CA GLY A 307 7.58 -21.90 11.61
C GLY A 307 8.05 -22.94 10.57
N ASN A 308 7.25 -23.95 10.26
CA ASN A 308 7.60 -24.91 9.22
C ASN A 308 7.34 -24.31 7.83
N PRO A 309 8.28 -24.46 6.86
CA PRO A 309 8.05 -23.95 5.53
C PRO A 309 6.89 -24.68 4.85
N TYR A 310 6.03 -23.94 4.18
CA TYR A 310 5.02 -24.52 3.31
C TYR A 310 5.68 -25.32 2.19
N ARG A 311 5.09 -26.45 1.88
CA ARG A 311 5.52 -27.32 0.77
C ARG A 311 4.34 -27.58 -0.14
N SER A 312 4.48 -27.25 -1.41
CA SER A 312 3.41 -27.45 -2.39
C SER A 312 3.98 -27.57 -3.80
N LYS A 313 3.15 -28.03 -4.72
CA LYS A 313 3.34 -27.78 -6.15
C LYS A 313 2.97 -26.32 -6.43
N ILE A 314 3.59 -25.71 -7.44
CA ILE A 314 3.35 -24.29 -7.80
C ILE A 314 2.17 -24.11 -8.76
N ALA A 315 1.66 -25.20 -9.32
CA ALA A 315 0.53 -25.21 -10.23
C ALA A 315 -0.15 -26.59 -10.24
N ALA A 316 -1.40 -26.61 -10.65
CA ALA A 316 -2.13 -27.82 -11.00
C ALA A 316 -2.18 -27.96 -12.54
N ILE A 317 -1.87 -29.13 -13.07
CA ILE A 317 -1.88 -29.40 -14.51
C ILE A 317 -2.88 -30.51 -14.79
N GLN A 318 -3.95 -30.16 -15.47
CA GLN A 318 -5.09 -31.05 -15.67
C GLN A 318 -4.85 -32.12 -16.76
N GLU A 319 -4.05 -31.82 -17.77
CA GLU A 319 -3.76 -32.71 -18.88
C GLU A 319 -3.17 -34.06 -18.41
N TYR A 320 -2.41 -34.03 -17.33
CA TYR A 320 -1.85 -35.23 -16.72
C TYR A 320 -2.89 -36.21 -16.21
N THR A 321 -4.01 -35.73 -15.69
CA THR A 321 -5.01 -36.58 -15.05
C THR A 321 -6.16 -36.96 -15.96
N ASN A 322 -6.54 -36.08 -16.89
CA ASN A 322 -7.78 -36.21 -17.66
C ASN A 322 -7.57 -36.72 -19.08
N PHE A 323 -6.39 -36.50 -19.68
CA PHE A 323 -6.13 -36.80 -21.08
C PHE A 323 -4.77 -37.52 -21.29
N PRO A 324 -4.50 -38.65 -20.60
CA PRO A 324 -3.20 -39.30 -20.69
C PRO A 324 -2.90 -39.86 -22.07
N GLN A 325 -3.91 -39.98 -22.93
CA GLN A 325 -3.80 -40.54 -24.27
C GLN A 325 -4.14 -39.55 -25.37
N ALA A 326 -4.30 -38.28 -25.07
CA ALA A 326 -4.55 -37.28 -26.10
C ALA A 326 -3.34 -37.17 -27.04
N GLU A 327 -3.59 -37.01 -28.33
CA GLU A 327 -2.57 -36.93 -29.37
C GLU A 327 -1.49 -35.88 -29.07
N HIS A 328 -1.89 -34.78 -28.42
CA HIS A 328 -1.01 -33.68 -28.06
C HIS A 328 -0.71 -33.60 -26.55
N ALA A 329 -1.00 -34.65 -25.78
CA ALA A 329 -0.67 -34.71 -24.37
C ALA A 329 0.84 -34.59 -24.16
N LEU A 330 1.25 -33.73 -23.23
CA LEU A 330 2.66 -33.64 -22.85
C LEU A 330 3.06 -34.89 -22.06
N PRO A 331 4.31 -35.35 -22.23
CA PRO A 331 4.78 -36.48 -21.46
C PRO A 331 4.87 -36.14 -19.96
N PRO A 332 4.71 -37.13 -19.06
CA PRO A 332 4.78 -36.89 -17.60
C PRO A 332 6.01 -36.11 -17.14
N ALA A 333 7.15 -36.34 -17.78
CA ALA A 333 8.39 -35.62 -17.48
C ALA A 333 8.28 -34.10 -17.65
N ASP A 334 7.38 -33.63 -18.50
CA ASP A 334 7.18 -32.20 -18.80
C ASP A 334 6.11 -31.53 -17.91
N ILE A 335 5.20 -32.33 -17.34
CA ILE A 335 4.02 -31.84 -16.59
C ILE A 335 4.00 -32.25 -15.11
N ASP A 336 4.80 -33.25 -14.70
CA ASP A 336 4.89 -33.64 -13.30
C ASP A 336 5.72 -32.62 -12.52
N LEU A 337 5.00 -31.74 -11.80
CA LEU A 337 5.59 -30.66 -11.00
C LEU A 337 6.08 -31.20 -9.65
N PRO A 338 7.33 -30.91 -9.27
CA PRO A 338 7.83 -31.31 -7.95
C PRO A 338 7.18 -30.50 -6.84
N THR A 339 6.99 -31.13 -5.68
CA THR A 339 6.66 -30.43 -4.44
C THR A 339 7.90 -29.66 -3.98
N ARG A 340 7.75 -28.37 -3.79
CA ARG A 340 8.84 -27.45 -3.42
C ARG A 340 8.62 -26.87 -2.03
N ALA A 341 9.70 -26.64 -1.29
CA ALA A 341 9.68 -25.90 -0.03
C ALA A 341 9.78 -24.38 -0.30
N GLY A 342 9.36 -23.57 0.67
CA GLY A 342 9.43 -22.12 0.55
C GLY A 342 8.35 -21.52 -0.35
N PHE A 343 7.27 -22.25 -0.56
CA PHE A 343 6.11 -21.79 -1.31
C PHE A 343 5.45 -20.62 -0.55
N ALA A 344 5.35 -19.46 -1.19
CA ALA A 344 4.86 -18.23 -0.56
C ALA A 344 3.41 -17.93 -0.95
N GLN A 345 2.61 -17.56 0.05
CA GLN A 345 1.28 -17.00 -0.18
C GLN A 345 1.42 -15.57 -0.72
N HIS A 346 0.62 -15.22 -1.72
CA HIS A 346 0.60 -13.89 -2.31
C HIS A 346 -0.44 -12.98 -1.63
N THR A 347 -0.45 -12.98 -0.30
CA THR A 347 -1.42 -12.19 0.48
C THR A 347 -1.19 -10.70 0.37
N LEU A 348 0.07 -10.26 0.31
CA LEU A 348 0.49 -8.86 0.05
C LEU A 348 -0.31 -7.84 0.89
N VAL A 349 -0.58 -8.19 2.16
CA VAL A 349 -1.50 -7.43 3.00
C VAL A 349 -0.82 -6.25 3.68
N GLY A 350 -1.54 -5.12 3.69
CA GLY A 350 -1.32 -4.00 4.62
C GLY A 350 -2.40 -4.01 5.70
N LEU A 351 -2.90 -2.81 6.09
CA LEU A 351 -3.94 -2.67 7.12
C LEU A 351 -5.20 -1.94 6.62
N ASN A 352 -5.40 -1.81 5.30
CA ASN A 352 -6.56 -1.13 4.74
C ASN A 352 -7.79 -2.06 4.70
N VAL A 353 -8.29 -2.42 5.87
CA VAL A 353 -9.47 -3.27 6.04
C VAL A 353 -10.73 -2.61 5.46
N PHE A 354 -10.81 -1.27 5.46
CA PHE A 354 -11.96 -0.54 4.90
C PHE A 354 -12.15 -0.81 3.40
N LEU A 355 -11.08 -0.86 2.63
CA LEU A 355 -11.15 -1.22 1.21
C LEU A 355 -11.73 -2.63 1.03
N LEU A 356 -11.29 -3.59 1.83
CA LEU A 356 -11.79 -4.97 1.75
C LEU A 356 -13.26 -5.07 2.16
N LYS A 357 -13.67 -4.34 3.20
CA LYS A 357 -15.10 -4.26 3.60
C LYS A 357 -15.95 -3.63 2.49
N MET A 358 -15.48 -2.56 1.83
CA MET A 358 -16.17 -1.98 0.67
C MET A 358 -16.30 -2.99 -0.47
N ALA A 359 -15.22 -3.70 -0.79
CA ALA A 359 -15.22 -4.73 -1.84
C ALA A 359 -16.15 -5.90 -1.52
N TRP A 360 -16.21 -6.30 -0.25
CA TRP A 360 -17.06 -7.40 0.20
C TRP A 360 -18.55 -7.02 0.27
N GLN A 361 -18.87 -5.83 0.79
CA GLN A 361 -20.26 -5.41 1.00
C GLN A 361 -20.90 -4.83 -0.27
N PHE A 362 -20.12 -4.23 -1.16
CA PHE A 362 -20.60 -3.56 -2.37
C PHE A 362 -19.92 -4.05 -3.65
N PRO A 363 -19.88 -5.37 -3.90
CA PRO A 363 -19.17 -5.93 -5.05
C PRO A 363 -19.71 -5.41 -6.38
N ASP A 364 -21.03 -5.26 -6.51
CA ASP A 364 -21.66 -4.78 -7.75
C ASP A 364 -21.29 -3.31 -8.05
N VAL A 365 -21.16 -2.47 -7.02
CA VAL A 365 -20.76 -1.05 -7.18
C VAL A 365 -19.30 -0.94 -7.66
N LEU A 366 -18.45 -1.87 -7.21
CA LEU A 366 -17.02 -1.90 -7.56
C LEU A 366 -16.70 -2.79 -8.76
N GLY A 367 -17.72 -3.41 -9.37
CA GLY A 367 -17.51 -4.30 -10.49
C GLY A 367 -16.82 -5.62 -10.11
N ILE A 368 -17.08 -6.15 -8.93
CA ILE A 368 -16.49 -7.39 -8.41
C ILE A 368 -17.49 -8.52 -8.48
N ARG A 369 -17.15 -9.63 -9.13
CA ARG A 369 -17.98 -10.82 -9.23
C ARG A 369 -17.70 -11.78 -8.09
N ARG A 370 -18.38 -11.61 -6.97
CA ARG A 370 -18.14 -12.38 -5.74
C ARG A 370 -18.33 -13.89 -5.88
N ALA A 371 -19.28 -14.30 -6.70
CA ALA A 371 -19.55 -15.72 -6.99
C ALA A 371 -18.66 -16.30 -8.11
N ASP A 372 -17.74 -15.52 -8.65
CA ASP A 372 -16.85 -15.95 -9.72
C ASP A 372 -15.72 -16.82 -9.15
N PRO A 373 -15.28 -17.88 -9.86
CA PRO A 373 -14.04 -18.60 -9.54
C PRO A 373 -12.82 -17.70 -9.35
N MET A 374 -12.85 -16.49 -9.90
CA MET A 374 -11.82 -15.46 -9.67
C MET A 374 -11.68 -15.04 -8.22
N LEU A 375 -12.72 -15.14 -7.39
CA LEU A 375 -12.69 -14.75 -5.98
C LEU A 375 -12.91 -15.90 -5.00
N SER A 376 -13.45 -17.02 -5.49
CA SER A 376 -13.74 -18.18 -4.66
C SER A 376 -13.05 -19.40 -5.23
N THR A 377 -11.99 -19.83 -4.58
CA THR A 377 -11.31 -21.10 -4.88
C THR A 377 -11.50 -22.06 -3.71
N MET A 378 -11.91 -23.29 -3.99
CA MET A 378 -12.26 -24.30 -2.98
C MET A 378 -13.40 -23.89 -2.03
N GLY A 379 -14.30 -23.01 -2.47
CA GLY A 379 -15.36 -22.46 -1.60
C GLY A 379 -14.85 -21.48 -0.54
N ILE A 380 -13.62 -20.98 -0.65
CA ILE A 380 -13.04 -19.98 0.24
C ILE A 380 -13.02 -18.64 -0.48
N ASP A 381 -13.75 -17.67 0.06
CA ASP A 381 -13.76 -16.31 -0.45
C ASP A 381 -12.42 -15.62 -0.16
N SER A 382 -11.75 -15.09 -1.19
CA SER A 382 -10.42 -14.49 -1.06
C SER A 382 -10.43 -13.16 -0.29
N ILE A 383 -11.51 -12.35 -0.38
CA ILE A 383 -11.60 -11.06 0.33
C ILE A 383 -11.67 -11.25 1.84
N PRO A 384 -12.56 -12.07 2.42
CA PRO A 384 -12.53 -12.38 3.85
C PRO A 384 -11.23 -13.02 4.32
N THR A 385 -10.59 -13.84 3.48
CA THR A 385 -9.28 -14.42 3.78
C THR A 385 -8.21 -13.33 3.92
N SER A 386 -8.19 -12.36 3.02
CA SER A 386 -7.29 -11.21 3.07
C SER A 386 -7.60 -10.30 4.27
N GLU A 387 -8.88 -10.07 4.60
CA GLU A 387 -9.27 -9.32 5.80
C GLU A 387 -8.72 -9.99 7.06
N ASN A 388 -8.91 -11.29 7.21
CA ASN A 388 -8.37 -12.05 8.34
C ASN A 388 -6.84 -11.99 8.41
N ALA A 389 -6.14 -12.04 7.27
CA ALA A 389 -4.70 -11.89 7.23
C ALA A 389 -4.26 -10.49 7.71
N MET A 390 -4.97 -9.42 7.32
CA MET A 390 -4.74 -8.06 7.81
C MET A 390 -4.96 -7.93 9.32
N LEU A 391 -6.05 -8.51 9.84
CA LEU A 391 -6.35 -8.49 11.28
C LEU A 391 -5.27 -9.22 12.09
N ASN A 392 -4.80 -10.36 11.60
CA ASN A 392 -3.69 -11.08 12.20
C ASN A 392 -2.38 -10.27 12.16
N GLN A 393 -2.09 -9.62 11.04
CA GLN A 393 -0.94 -8.72 10.90
C GLN A 393 -1.02 -7.57 11.90
N ALA A 394 -2.18 -6.91 12.02
CA ALA A 394 -2.40 -5.83 12.97
C ALA A 394 -2.13 -6.30 14.41
N ALA A 395 -2.78 -7.38 14.82
CA ALA A 395 -2.77 -7.84 16.22
C ALA A 395 -1.42 -8.42 16.67
N ASN A 396 -0.68 -9.07 15.76
CA ASN A 396 0.47 -9.90 16.17
C ASN A 396 1.83 -9.36 15.70
N ALA A 397 1.89 -8.60 14.60
CA ALA A 397 3.15 -8.26 13.94
C ALA A 397 3.40 -6.76 13.75
N THR A 398 2.45 -5.88 14.09
CA THR A 398 2.56 -4.46 13.76
C THR A 398 3.17 -3.62 14.88
N ALA A 399 2.64 -3.71 16.10
CA ALA A 399 3.11 -2.88 17.22
C ALA A 399 2.97 -3.60 18.57
N GLY A 400 3.66 -3.09 19.58
CA GLY A 400 3.47 -3.43 20.98
C GLY A 400 3.10 -2.19 21.79
N ILE A 401 2.43 -2.38 22.93
CA ILE A 401 2.10 -1.30 23.86
C ILE A 401 2.29 -1.76 25.30
N THR A 402 2.88 -0.91 26.13
CA THR A 402 3.04 -1.15 27.56
C THR A 402 2.75 0.13 28.34
N ILE A 403 2.24 -0.02 29.56
CA ILE A 403 2.06 1.07 30.51
C ILE A 403 2.94 0.81 31.73
N THR A 404 3.73 1.78 32.11
CA THR A 404 4.64 1.71 33.28
C THR A 404 4.57 3.03 34.07
N GLU A 405 5.30 3.11 35.18
CA GLU A 405 5.38 4.30 36.03
C GLU A 405 4.00 4.84 36.46
N ILE A 406 3.07 3.93 36.79
CA ILE A 406 1.73 4.32 37.19
C ILE A 406 1.75 4.74 38.67
N GLY A 407 1.25 5.92 38.97
CA GLY A 407 1.13 6.40 40.34
C GLY A 407 0.53 7.78 40.44
N SER A 408 0.13 8.15 41.66
CA SER A 408 -0.39 9.48 41.96
C SER A 408 0.65 10.29 42.75
N ALA A 409 1.04 11.43 42.20
CA ALA A 409 1.98 12.35 42.85
C ALA A 409 1.60 13.79 42.48
N GLU A 410 1.84 14.73 43.41
CA GLU A 410 1.62 16.16 43.18
C GLU A 410 0.21 16.51 42.67
N GLY A 411 -0.81 15.79 43.13
CA GLY A 411 -2.20 16.02 42.72
C GLY A 411 -2.55 15.56 41.29
N ALA A 412 -1.70 14.76 40.66
CA ALA A 412 -1.93 14.18 39.34
C ALA A 412 -1.70 12.67 39.32
N LEU A 413 -2.47 11.97 38.49
CA LEU A 413 -2.20 10.61 38.08
C LEU A 413 -1.18 10.63 36.94
N LYS A 414 -0.07 9.93 37.10
CA LYS A 414 0.97 9.77 36.06
C LYS A 414 0.95 8.34 35.53
N ALA A 415 1.12 8.17 34.21
CA ALA A 415 1.38 6.89 33.55
C ALA A 415 2.29 7.11 32.34
N LEU A 416 3.25 6.22 32.12
CA LEU A 416 4.10 6.22 30.93
C LEU A 416 3.61 5.14 29.97
N VAL A 417 3.16 5.55 28.79
CA VAL A 417 2.74 4.67 27.71
C VAL A 417 3.87 4.57 26.69
N THR A 418 4.35 3.35 26.45
CA THR A 418 5.37 3.08 25.42
C THR A 418 4.75 2.28 24.29
N VAL A 419 4.86 2.79 23.06
CA VAL A 419 4.48 2.10 21.82
C VAL A 419 5.73 1.65 21.11
N THR A 420 5.81 0.36 20.77
CA THR A 420 6.96 -0.24 20.06
C THR A 420 6.57 -0.55 18.63
N ASN A 421 7.33 -0.08 17.66
CA ASN A 421 7.19 -0.46 16.27
C ASN A 421 7.84 -1.84 16.04
N ARG A 422 7.08 -2.79 15.45
CA ARG A 422 7.55 -4.15 15.14
C ARG A 422 7.70 -4.42 13.64
N VAL A 423 7.44 -3.40 12.78
CA VAL A 423 7.58 -3.54 11.33
C VAL A 423 8.89 -2.93 10.83
N GLY A 424 9.32 -3.34 9.65
CA GLY A 424 10.60 -2.95 9.07
C GLY A 424 10.65 -1.53 8.47
N HIS A 425 9.57 -0.80 8.52
CA HIS A 425 9.41 0.57 8.02
C HIS A 425 8.71 1.44 9.05
N LYS A 426 8.49 2.72 8.79
CA LYS A 426 7.69 3.56 9.68
C LYS A 426 6.29 2.97 9.90
N PHE A 427 5.69 3.27 11.03
CA PHE A 427 4.30 2.94 11.27
C PHE A 427 3.50 4.20 11.69
N PRO A 428 2.42 4.52 10.95
CA PRO A 428 2.01 3.95 9.65
C PRO A 428 3.01 4.26 8.52
N SER A 429 2.91 3.54 7.40
CA SER A 429 3.68 3.80 6.18
C SER A 429 2.78 3.67 4.94
N GLY A 430 3.33 3.94 3.76
CA GLY A 430 2.61 4.09 2.51
C GLY A 430 2.22 5.55 2.29
N VAL A 431 1.06 5.82 1.71
CA VAL A 431 0.57 7.18 1.43
C VAL A 431 0.47 8.04 2.69
N GLY A 432 0.89 9.30 2.60
CA GLY A 432 1.13 10.19 3.73
C GLY A 432 -0.09 10.51 4.60
N PHE A 433 -1.32 10.39 4.08
CA PHE A 433 -2.53 10.69 4.86
C PHE A 433 -2.92 9.63 5.90
N ARG A 434 -2.31 8.43 5.87
CA ARG A 434 -2.57 7.38 6.88
C ARG A 434 -2.08 7.79 8.24
N ARG A 435 -2.84 7.43 9.29
CA ARG A 435 -2.44 7.73 10.65
C ARG A 435 -2.69 6.59 11.63
N ALA A 436 -1.94 6.60 12.73
CA ALA A 436 -2.24 5.85 13.94
C ALA A 436 -2.33 6.82 15.12
N PHE A 437 -3.08 6.46 16.16
CA PHE A 437 -3.20 7.31 17.33
C PHE A 437 -3.43 6.50 18.60
N LEU A 438 -3.04 7.09 19.73
CA LEU A 438 -3.28 6.53 21.05
C LEU A 438 -4.60 7.00 21.61
N GLN A 439 -5.44 6.05 22.02
CA GLN A 439 -6.50 6.29 22.99
C GLN A 439 -6.01 5.85 24.36
N PHE A 440 -5.99 6.77 25.32
CA PHE A 440 -5.68 6.49 26.71
C PHE A 440 -6.90 6.78 27.58
N SER A 441 -7.21 5.88 28.51
CA SER A 441 -8.38 5.98 29.38
C SER A 441 -8.00 5.68 30.83
N VAL A 442 -8.59 6.45 31.75
CA VAL A 442 -8.60 6.16 33.18
C VAL A 442 -9.95 5.55 33.53
N LEU A 443 -9.94 4.44 34.22
CA LEU A 443 -11.10 3.61 34.51
C LEU A 443 -11.37 3.55 36.03
N ASP A 444 -12.66 3.49 36.41
CA ASP A 444 -13.08 3.13 37.76
C ASP A 444 -13.04 1.60 37.99
N LYS A 445 -13.40 1.17 39.19
CA LYS A 445 -13.47 -0.25 39.58
C LYS A 445 -14.47 -1.08 38.76
N ASP A 446 -15.41 -0.44 38.10
CA ASP A 446 -16.45 -1.08 37.28
C ASP A 446 -16.11 -0.96 35.77
N ASN A 447 -14.86 -0.58 35.42
CA ASN A 447 -14.36 -0.31 34.07
C ASN A 447 -15.09 0.83 33.32
N ARG A 448 -15.68 1.77 34.05
CA ARG A 448 -16.25 2.98 33.44
C ARG A 448 -15.17 4.02 33.25
N THR A 449 -15.20 4.71 32.13
CA THR A 449 -14.23 5.76 31.79
C THR A 449 -14.45 7.00 32.66
N LEU A 450 -13.43 7.39 33.41
CA LEU A 450 -13.38 8.61 34.19
C LEU A 450 -12.75 9.78 33.45
N TRP A 451 -11.85 9.49 32.52
CA TRP A 451 -11.12 10.44 31.70
C TRP A 451 -10.56 9.72 30.46
N SER A 452 -10.54 10.38 29.31
CA SER A 452 -9.97 9.76 28.10
C SER A 452 -9.47 10.81 27.11
N SER A 453 -8.33 10.53 26.49
CA SER A 453 -7.74 11.26 25.35
C SER A 453 -7.70 10.34 24.14
N GLY A 454 -7.83 10.90 22.92
CA GLY A 454 -7.82 10.10 21.69
C GLY A 454 -9.10 9.27 21.47
N ARG A 455 -10.19 9.61 22.14
CA ARG A 455 -11.51 9.01 21.93
C ARG A 455 -12.09 9.45 20.58
N THR A 456 -12.81 8.58 19.91
CA THR A 456 -13.49 8.92 18.63
C THR A 456 -15.01 8.92 18.78
N ASN A 457 -15.68 9.68 17.91
CA ASN A 457 -17.11 9.50 17.64
C ASN A 457 -17.33 8.35 16.64
N GLY A 458 -18.59 8.06 16.29
CA GLY A 458 -18.96 6.97 15.37
C GLY A 458 -18.45 7.13 13.94
N MET A 459 -17.98 8.32 13.56
CA MET A 459 -17.35 8.59 12.26
C MET A 459 -15.82 8.50 12.29
N GLY A 460 -15.24 8.13 13.43
CA GLY A 460 -13.79 8.04 13.59
C GLY A 460 -13.06 9.37 13.79
N VAL A 461 -13.79 10.47 13.97
CA VAL A 461 -13.24 11.78 14.32
C VAL A 461 -12.80 11.75 15.78
N ILE A 462 -11.57 12.14 16.06
CA ILE A 462 -11.08 12.23 17.44
C ILE A 462 -11.74 13.44 18.11
N VAL A 463 -12.30 13.23 19.30
CA VAL A 463 -13.10 14.22 20.01
C VAL A 463 -12.61 14.42 21.44
N ASP A 464 -12.86 15.60 21.98
CA ASP A 464 -12.64 15.96 23.37
C ASP A 464 -13.72 15.37 24.31
N HIS A 465 -13.74 15.80 25.57
CA HIS A 465 -14.70 15.33 26.58
C HIS A 465 -16.15 15.71 26.26
N ASP A 466 -16.38 16.82 25.58
CA ASP A 466 -17.72 17.28 25.17
C ASP A 466 -18.21 16.66 23.87
N GLY A 467 -17.34 15.89 23.19
CA GLY A 467 -17.63 15.29 21.90
C GLY A 467 -17.37 16.21 20.71
N ALA A 468 -16.73 17.36 20.93
CA ALA A 468 -16.29 18.24 19.85
C ALA A 468 -15.01 17.71 19.18
N PRO A 469 -14.85 17.85 17.85
CA PRO A 469 -13.61 17.50 17.16
C PRO A 469 -12.42 18.26 17.76
N ILE A 470 -11.33 17.55 18.04
CA ILE A 470 -10.09 18.22 18.46
C ILE A 470 -9.44 18.97 17.30
N ALA A 471 -8.49 19.85 17.61
CA ALA A 471 -7.81 20.68 16.62
C ALA A 471 -7.17 19.85 15.50
N GLY A 472 -7.45 20.18 14.24
CA GLY A 472 -6.90 19.55 13.05
C GLY A 472 -7.66 18.31 12.53
N GLU A 473 -8.74 17.87 13.22
CA GLU A 473 -9.52 16.69 12.80
C GLU A 473 -10.38 16.92 11.56
N LEU A 474 -10.89 18.11 11.37
CA LEU A 474 -11.69 18.50 10.21
C LEU A 474 -11.04 19.69 9.52
N TRP A 475 -10.99 19.65 8.19
CA TRP A 475 -10.37 20.70 7.38
C TRP A 475 -11.36 21.64 6.71
N TRP A 476 -12.60 21.19 6.52
CA TRP A 476 -13.64 21.91 5.83
C TRP A 476 -14.87 22.11 6.71
N LYS A 477 -15.62 23.17 6.47
CA LYS A 477 -16.99 23.28 6.97
C LYS A 477 -17.86 22.18 6.39
N ASP A 478 -18.93 21.82 7.09
CA ASP A 478 -19.79 20.69 6.70
C ASP A 478 -20.42 20.84 5.30
N ASP A 479 -20.61 22.08 4.84
CA ASP A 479 -21.13 22.40 3.51
C ASP A 479 -20.05 22.54 2.43
N CYS A 480 -18.81 22.27 2.75
CA CYS A 480 -17.65 22.46 1.88
C CYS A 480 -17.43 23.89 1.35
N SER A 481 -18.08 24.88 1.94
CA SER A 481 -18.03 26.28 1.47
C SER A 481 -16.65 26.95 1.69
N ALA A 482 -15.93 26.53 2.73
CA ALA A 482 -14.62 27.07 3.08
C ALA A 482 -13.84 26.10 3.98
N ARG A 483 -12.52 26.29 4.04
CA ARG A 483 -11.68 25.68 5.08
C ARG A 483 -12.06 26.23 6.45
N ILE A 484 -12.00 25.37 7.49
CA ILE A 484 -12.21 25.77 8.89
C ILE A 484 -11.09 26.71 9.35
N ASP A 485 -9.86 26.33 9.03
CA ASP A 485 -8.68 27.14 9.21
C ASP A 485 -8.24 27.70 7.85
N PRO A 486 -8.38 29.01 7.60
CA PRO A 486 -7.97 29.61 6.33
C PRO A 486 -6.48 29.45 6.03
N ASP A 487 -5.64 29.40 7.04
CA ASP A 487 -4.20 29.16 6.89
C ASP A 487 -3.90 27.67 6.76
N ALA A 488 -4.88 26.80 7.09
CA ALA A 488 -4.82 25.34 7.00
C ALA A 488 -3.55 24.76 7.63
N ARG A 489 -3.23 25.16 8.88
CA ARG A 489 -2.01 24.72 9.58
C ARG A 489 -2.29 24.08 10.93
N ILE A 490 -3.51 24.17 11.43
CA ILE A 490 -3.89 23.65 12.74
C ILE A 490 -3.82 22.11 12.70
N HIS A 491 -3.02 21.54 13.59
CA HIS A 491 -2.88 20.09 13.77
C HIS A 491 -2.43 19.76 15.20
N GLN A 492 -2.53 18.50 15.60
CA GLN A 492 -1.95 18.02 16.86
C GLN A 492 -0.44 17.89 16.71
N PRO A 493 0.38 18.51 17.56
CA PRO A 493 1.84 18.33 17.52
C PRO A 493 2.24 16.92 18.00
N HIS A 494 3.54 16.65 17.99
CA HIS A 494 4.08 15.51 18.71
C HIS A 494 4.10 15.81 20.21
N TYR A 495 3.51 14.94 21.03
CA TYR A 495 3.41 15.12 22.46
C TYR A 495 4.38 14.19 23.23
N ALA A 496 5.30 14.74 23.99
CA ALA A 496 6.02 14.00 25.04
C ALA A 496 5.16 13.86 26.32
N VAL A 497 4.25 14.83 26.58
CA VAL A 497 3.37 14.83 27.73
C VAL A 497 1.94 15.25 27.33
N ILE A 498 0.96 14.47 27.74
CA ILE A 498 -0.47 14.75 27.56
C ILE A 498 -1.11 15.01 28.93
N THR A 499 -1.84 16.12 29.05
CA THR A 499 -2.49 16.56 30.29
C THR A 499 -3.98 16.82 30.13
N ARG A 500 -4.50 16.96 28.89
CA ARG A 500 -5.89 17.33 28.61
C ARG A 500 -6.52 16.37 27.62
N GLN A 501 -7.83 16.27 27.62
CA GLN A 501 -8.60 15.35 26.78
C GLN A 501 -8.66 15.78 25.29
N ASP A 502 -8.40 17.06 25.00
CA ASP A 502 -8.30 17.60 23.63
C ASP A 502 -6.90 17.46 23.01
N GLN A 503 -5.96 16.86 23.72
CA GLN A 503 -4.64 16.48 23.24
C GLN A 503 -4.63 14.98 22.89
N ALA A 504 -4.18 14.63 21.70
CA ALA A 504 -4.04 13.23 21.29
C ALA A 504 -2.68 13.00 20.60
N GLN A 505 -1.96 11.94 21.00
CA GLN A 505 -0.78 11.52 20.27
C GLN A 505 -1.20 10.83 18.98
N ILE A 506 -0.96 11.52 17.85
CA ILE A 506 -1.28 11.05 16.51
C ILE A 506 0.01 10.88 15.73
N TYR A 507 0.31 9.65 15.32
CA TYR A 507 1.43 9.30 14.46
C TYR A 507 1.01 9.44 13.00
N GLN A 508 1.51 10.47 12.33
CA GLN A 508 1.10 10.83 10.97
C GLN A 508 2.16 11.64 10.25
N GLU A 509 2.03 11.70 8.94
CA GLU A 509 2.73 12.66 8.11
C GLU A 509 1.76 13.76 7.65
N LEU A 510 2.17 15.01 7.76
CA LEU A 510 1.45 16.16 7.23
C LEU A 510 2.40 16.98 6.37
N VAL A 511 1.92 17.35 5.19
CA VAL A 511 2.68 18.08 4.18
C VAL A 511 1.97 19.36 3.77
N SER A 512 2.73 20.33 3.27
CA SER A 512 2.19 21.60 2.80
C SER A 512 2.37 21.79 1.30
N THR A 513 1.46 22.58 0.73
CA THR A 513 1.58 23.08 -0.64
C THR A 513 2.77 24.05 -0.77
N PRO A 514 3.24 24.33 -1.99
CA PRO A 514 4.08 25.50 -2.24
C PRO A 514 3.42 26.78 -1.71
N PRO A 515 4.18 27.70 -1.10
CA PRO A 515 3.64 29.02 -0.74
C PRO A 515 3.22 29.78 -1.99
N ASN A 516 2.20 30.65 -1.86
CA ASN A 516 1.69 31.40 -3.00
C ASN A 516 2.59 32.60 -3.36
N VAL A 517 3.81 32.31 -3.78
CA VAL A 517 4.81 33.27 -4.28
C VAL A 517 5.21 32.91 -5.71
N ALA A 518 5.89 33.82 -6.40
CA ALA A 518 6.23 33.62 -7.81
C ALA A 518 7.23 32.46 -8.05
N ALA A 519 8.17 32.28 -7.13
CA ALA A 519 9.21 31.24 -7.23
C ALA A 519 9.37 30.55 -5.84
N PRO A 520 8.48 29.62 -5.50
CA PRO A 520 8.57 28.90 -4.23
C PRO A 520 9.75 27.91 -4.28
N THR A 521 10.38 27.72 -3.12
CA THR A 521 11.38 26.67 -2.91
C THR A 521 10.76 25.51 -2.16
N CYS A 522 10.89 24.31 -2.69
CA CYS A 522 10.34 23.08 -2.12
C CYS A 522 11.44 22.03 -1.91
N GLY A 523 11.15 21.01 -1.11
CA GLY A 523 12.07 19.92 -0.79
C GLY A 523 12.69 20.04 0.61
N PRO A 524 13.72 19.22 0.91
CA PRO A 524 14.35 19.19 2.22
C PRO A 524 14.83 20.56 2.71
N GLY A 525 14.49 20.89 3.95
CA GLY A 525 14.82 22.18 4.55
C GLY A 525 13.96 23.35 4.10
N ALA A 526 13.02 23.17 3.16
CA ALA A 526 12.05 24.19 2.82
C ALA A 526 11.14 24.48 4.01
N LYS A 527 10.79 25.77 4.18
CA LYS A 527 9.83 26.14 5.21
C LYS A 527 8.41 25.73 4.81
N ALA A 528 7.69 25.11 5.71
CA ALA A 528 6.30 24.74 5.51
C ALA A 528 5.38 25.98 5.59
N GLU A 529 5.46 26.88 4.62
CA GLU A 529 4.71 28.15 4.57
C GLU A 529 3.41 28.03 3.78
N GLY A 530 3.20 26.94 3.05
CA GLY A 530 1.96 26.62 2.34
C GLY A 530 0.86 26.08 3.27
N GLN A 531 -0.29 25.75 2.71
CA GLN A 531 -1.41 25.12 3.41
C GLN A 531 -1.20 23.61 3.51
N LEU A 532 -1.73 22.97 4.55
CA LEU A 532 -1.82 21.50 4.61
C LEU A 532 -2.57 20.98 3.39
N THR A 533 -2.05 19.91 2.79
CA THR A 533 -2.62 19.33 1.58
C THR A 533 -2.66 17.81 1.63
N THR A 534 -3.60 17.24 0.89
CA THR A 534 -3.64 15.81 0.56
C THR A 534 -3.29 15.58 -0.91
N SER A 535 -2.95 16.62 -1.67
CA SER A 535 -2.47 16.49 -3.05
C SER A 535 -1.05 15.94 -3.07
N PHE A 536 -0.85 14.85 -3.80
CA PHE A 536 0.45 14.19 -3.95
C PHE A 536 1.44 14.98 -4.82
N LEU A 537 0.92 15.77 -5.76
CA LEU A 537 1.75 16.61 -6.63
C LEU A 537 1.94 18.04 -6.09
N SER A 538 1.46 18.31 -4.88
CA SER A 538 1.66 19.60 -4.20
C SER A 538 2.56 19.50 -2.97
N ILE A 539 3.30 18.42 -2.78
CA ILE A 539 4.15 18.21 -1.60
C ILE A 539 5.39 19.09 -1.69
N CYS A 540 5.35 20.24 -1.02
CA CYS A 540 6.44 21.20 -1.00
C CYS A 540 7.37 21.04 0.21
N ALA A 541 6.79 20.89 1.39
CA ALA A 541 7.55 20.71 2.62
C ALA A 541 6.78 19.84 3.61
N LYS A 542 7.51 19.13 4.47
CA LYS A 542 6.92 18.41 5.59
C LYS A 542 6.61 19.37 6.72
N VAL A 543 5.36 19.32 7.20
CA VAL A 543 4.89 20.05 8.40
C VAL A 543 5.14 19.21 9.64
N LYS A 544 4.79 17.92 9.56
CA LYS A 544 4.95 16.94 10.64
C LYS A 544 5.24 15.56 10.05
N ASP A 545 6.17 14.82 10.61
CA ASP A 545 6.34 13.39 10.39
C ASP A 545 6.86 12.74 11.68
N ASN A 546 5.93 12.41 12.58
CA ASN A 546 6.21 11.69 13.82
C ASN A 546 5.75 10.23 13.74
N ARG A 547 5.65 9.66 12.54
CA ARG A 547 5.39 8.22 12.37
C ARG A 547 6.46 7.43 13.12
N LEU A 548 6.04 6.36 13.81
CA LEU A 548 6.95 5.52 14.60
C LEU A 548 8.08 4.99 13.71
N LEU A 549 9.32 5.35 14.01
CA LEU A 549 10.48 4.85 13.27
C LEU A 549 10.64 3.34 13.45
N PRO A 550 11.15 2.61 12.44
CA PRO A 550 11.50 1.20 12.60
C PRO A 550 12.71 1.04 13.53
N GLN A 551 12.87 -0.16 14.08
CA GLN A 551 14.04 -0.48 14.91
C GLN A 551 15.34 -0.31 14.11
N GLY A 552 16.36 0.24 14.76
CA GLY A 552 17.68 0.47 14.17
C GLY A 552 17.65 1.41 12.96
N PHE A 553 16.77 2.40 12.98
CA PHE A 553 16.75 3.46 11.97
C PHE A 553 18.07 4.23 12.00
N LEU A 554 18.76 4.29 10.86
CA LEU A 554 20.11 4.81 10.76
C LEU A 554 20.17 6.33 10.91
N PRO A 555 21.30 6.87 11.40
CA PRO A 555 21.58 8.30 11.36
C PRO A 555 21.53 8.86 9.93
N LEU A 556 21.31 10.17 9.78
CA LEU A 556 21.16 10.83 8.48
C LEU A 556 22.37 10.58 7.56
N ALA A 557 23.59 10.66 8.08
CA ALA A 557 24.78 10.45 7.27
C ALA A 557 24.81 9.05 6.62
N ASP A 558 24.48 8.02 7.39
CA ASP A 558 24.47 6.63 6.91
C ASP A 558 23.33 6.40 5.93
N ARG A 559 22.16 7.04 6.14
CA ARG A 559 21.03 7.00 5.20
C ARG A 559 21.40 7.64 3.87
N ILE A 560 22.14 8.74 3.87
CA ILE A 560 22.65 9.39 2.65
C ILE A 560 23.60 8.45 1.89
N GLU A 561 24.45 7.69 2.56
CA GLU A 561 25.32 6.71 1.89
C GLU A 561 24.52 5.60 1.21
N ILE A 562 23.50 5.06 1.88
CA ILE A 562 22.58 4.07 1.28
C ILE A 562 21.82 4.68 0.10
N SER A 563 21.29 5.91 0.24
CA SER A 563 20.59 6.62 -0.85
C SER A 563 21.45 6.72 -2.10
N ARG A 564 22.71 7.13 -1.94
CA ARG A 564 23.67 7.20 -3.05
C ARG A 564 23.97 5.84 -3.68
N ALA A 565 24.10 4.79 -2.86
CA ALA A 565 24.29 3.43 -3.35
C ALA A 565 23.10 2.92 -4.18
N LEU A 566 21.89 3.36 -3.85
CA LEU A 566 20.67 3.08 -4.61
C LEU A 566 20.51 3.95 -5.85
N GLY A 567 21.33 5.01 -5.99
CA GLY A 567 21.27 5.95 -7.10
C GLY A 567 20.39 7.18 -6.87
N ALA A 568 19.98 7.43 -5.63
CA ALA A 568 19.21 8.60 -5.22
C ALA A 568 20.10 9.68 -4.60
N GLY A 569 19.56 10.88 -4.41
CA GLY A 569 20.22 12.00 -3.73
C GLY A 569 20.13 11.92 -2.20
N ALA A 570 20.64 12.97 -1.54
CA ALA A 570 20.49 13.13 -0.09
C ALA A 570 19.04 13.40 0.34
N ASP A 571 18.27 13.99 -0.55
CA ASP A 571 16.84 14.30 -0.41
C ASP A 571 16.01 13.07 -0.01
N MET A 572 16.28 11.90 -0.59
CA MET A 572 15.60 10.66 -0.18
C MET A 572 15.83 10.32 1.29
N ALA A 573 17.05 10.49 1.78
CA ALA A 573 17.39 10.24 3.20
C ALA A 573 16.77 11.30 4.12
N GLU A 574 16.75 12.55 3.71
CA GLU A 574 16.21 13.67 4.47
C GLU A 574 14.69 13.60 4.54
N GLU A 575 13.99 13.39 3.42
CA GLU A 575 12.53 13.25 3.37
C GLU A 575 12.02 11.97 4.03
N SER A 576 12.84 10.93 4.18
CA SER A 576 12.50 9.76 4.99
C SER A 576 12.71 9.98 6.50
N GLY A 577 13.25 11.12 6.92
CA GLY A 577 13.49 11.45 8.33
C GLY A 577 12.21 11.88 9.07
N PRO A 578 12.27 11.96 10.42
CA PRO A 578 11.22 12.55 11.23
C PRO A 578 11.22 14.08 11.14
N THR A 579 10.05 14.69 11.38
CA THR A 579 9.85 16.15 11.38
C THR A 579 8.90 16.52 12.51
N GLU A 580 9.14 17.64 13.21
CA GLU A 580 8.33 18.15 14.33
C GLU A 580 8.25 17.17 15.52
N VAL A 581 9.37 16.53 15.85
CA VAL A 581 9.47 15.62 17.01
C VAL A 581 10.31 16.23 18.16
N GLY A 582 10.79 17.46 18.00
CA GLY A 582 11.63 18.14 18.99
C GLY A 582 12.93 17.36 19.26
N ASP A 583 13.35 17.35 20.52
CA ASP A 583 14.54 16.64 20.99
C ASP A 583 14.22 15.24 21.52
N ASP A 584 13.14 14.61 21.06
CA ASP A 584 12.71 13.29 21.52
C ASP A 584 13.76 12.21 21.16
N PRO A 585 14.39 11.58 22.17
CA PRO A 585 15.46 10.60 21.96
C PRO A 585 14.97 9.32 21.27
N GLU A 586 13.69 8.98 21.34
CA GLU A 586 13.10 7.84 20.65
C GLU A 586 13.17 8.00 19.12
N TYR A 587 13.15 9.23 18.63
CA TYR A 587 13.29 9.55 17.20
C TYR A 587 14.74 9.65 16.71
N VAL A 588 15.71 9.55 17.62
CA VAL A 588 17.13 9.35 17.27
C VAL A 588 17.48 7.88 17.14
N ASN A 589 16.98 7.04 18.06
CA ASN A 589 17.30 5.61 18.13
C ASN A 589 16.29 4.74 17.35
N GLY A 590 15.07 5.22 17.16
CA GLY A 590 13.98 4.51 16.51
C GLY A 590 13.41 3.33 17.30
N GLY A 591 12.39 2.70 16.73
CA GLY A 591 11.78 1.47 17.24
C GLY A 591 10.67 1.66 18.25
N ARG A 592 10.49 2.83 18.84
CA ARG A 592 9.44 3.10 19.84
C ARG A 592 9.18 4.60 20.01
N ASP A 593 8.08 4.91 20.72
CA ASP A 593 7.77 6.22 21.26
C ASP A 593 7.21 6.08 22.69
N ALA A 594 7.46 7.06 23.56
CA ALA A 594 7.08 7.05 24.96
C ALA A 594 6.36 8.35 25.36
N VAL A 595 5.09 8.25 25.70
CA VAL A 595 4.21 9.38 26.03
C VAL A 595 3.84 9.34 27.51
N VAL A 596 4.10 10.44 28.23
CA VAL A 596 3.68 10.61 29.62
C VAL A 596 2.26 11.19 29.67
N TYR A 597 1.34 10.48 30.28
CA TYR A 597 0.04 11.00 30.67
C TYR A 597 0.12 11.51 32.10
N ARG A 598 -0.12 12.82 32.28
CA ARG A 598 -0.14 13.49 33.59
C ARG A 598 -1.46 14.18 33.79
N ILE A 599 -2.40 13.49 34.45
CA ILE A 599 -3.81 13.90 34.53
C ILE A 599 -4.09 14.49 35.90
N PRO A 600 -4.51 15.77 36.03
CA PRO A 600 -4.92 16.34 37.29
C PRO A 600 -6.03 15.49 37.92
N LEU A 601 -5.87 15.10 39.18
CA LEU A 601 -6.89 14.30 39.89
C LEU A 601 -8.23 15.05 39.98
N SER A 602 -8.21 16.37 39.93
CA SER A 602 -9.42 17.22 39.89
C SER A 602 -10.25 17.07 38.60
N GLU A 603 -9.65 16.58 37.52
CA GLU A 603 -10.37 16.33 36.25
C GLU A 603 -10.99 14.94 36.17
N LEU A 604 -10.71 14.08 37.15
CA LEU A 604 -11.31 12.75 37.19
C LEU A 604 -12.73 12.82 37.78
N SER A 605 -13.69 12.24 37.09
CA SER A 605 -15.09 12.14 37.56
C SER A 605 -15.29 11.12 38.68
N GLY A 606 -14.22 10.51 39.22
CA GLY A 606 -14.27 9.51 40.27
C GLY A 606 -12.89 8.99 40.68
N LYS A 607 -12.85 7.94 41.51
CA LYS A 607 -11.61 7.33 41.98
C LYS A 607 -11.05 6.40 40.91
N PRO A 608 -9.79 6.61 40.42
CA PRO A 608 -9.16 5.74 39.45
C PRO A 608 -8.87 4.34 40.05
N ALA A 609 -9.07 3.30 39.26
CA ALA A 609 -8.75 1.92 39.60
C ALA A 609 -7.81 1.27 38.58
N ALA A 610 -7.92 1.65 37.31
CA ALA A 610 -7.06 1.17 36.25
C ALA A 610 -6.82 2.25 35.18
N VAL A 611 -5.80 2.03 34.36
CA VAL A 611 -5.55 2.79 33.13
C VAL A 611 -5.43 1.80 31.97
N GLU A 612 -5.84 2.25 30.78
CA GLU A 612 -5.74 1.45 29.54
C GLU A 612 -5.27 2.32 28.39
N ALA A 613 -4.40 1.78 27.56
CA ALA A 613 -3.95 2.41 26.33
C ALA A 613 -4.18 1.49 25.13
N THR A 614 -4.71 2.03 24.06
CA THR A 614 -4.95 1.31 22.81
C THR A 614 -4.41 2.11 21.63
N LEU A 615 -3.63 1.45 20.75
CA LEU A 615 -3.20 2.01 19.49
C LEU A 615 -4.21 1.65 18.40
N TYR A 616 -4.76 2.68 17.78
CA TYR A 616 -5.67 2.57 16.63
C TYR A 616 -4.99 3.01 15.35
N TYR A 617 -5.48 2.49 14.24
CA TYR A 617 -5.04 2.84 12.89
C TYR A 617 -6.23 3.25 12.02
N GLN A 618 -6.03 4.29 11.21
CA GLN A 618 -6.97 4.75 10.19
C GLN A 618 -6.29 4.81 8.84
N ALA A 619 -6.70 3.93 7.94
CA ALA A 619 -6.22 3.91 6.56
C ALA A 619 -6.70 5.12 5.76
N THR A 620 -7.91 5.59 6.08
CA THR A 620 -8.56 6.78 5.50
C THR A 620 -9.13 7.64 6.63
N PRO A 621 -8.35 8.57 7.20
CA PRO A 621 -8.81 9.44 8.27
C PRO A 621 -9.98 10.33 7.84
N PRO A 622 -10.83 10.79 8.78
CA PRO A 622 -11.98 11.66 8.48
C PRO A 622 -11.62 12.92 7.71
N PHE A 623 -10.51 13.60 8.04
CA PHE A 623 -10.09 14.80 7.32
C PHE A 623 -9.77 14.52 5.84
N PHE A 624 -9.20 13.36 5.54
CA PHE A 624 -8.90 12.94 4.18
C PHE A 624 -10.19 12.67 3.39
N LEU A 625 -11.14 11.94 3.97
CA LEU A 625 -12.43 11.69 3.33
C LEU A 625 -13.19 12.99 3.08
N GLN A 626 -13.22 13.89 4.08
CA GLN A 626 -13.83 15.21 3.95
C GLN A 626 -13.19 16.01 2.81
N ASP A 627 -11.87 16.01 2.72
CA ASP A 627 -11.16 16.71 1.66
C ASP A 627 -11.51 16.14 0.28
N ARG A 628 -11.65 14.79 0.12
CA ARG A 628 -12.14 14.17 -1.13
C ARG A 628 -13.53 14.67 -1.51
N PHE A 629 -14.43 14.71 -0.53
CA PHE A 629 -15.83 15.10 -0.77
C PHE A 629 -15.97 16.59 -1.07
N CYS A 630 -15.05 17.41 -0.58
CA CYS A 630 -15.07 18.87 -0.79
C CYS A 630 -14.23 19.35 -2.00
N THR A 631 -13.36 18.49 -2.55
CA THR A 631 -12.46 18.88 -3.66
C THR A 631 -12.82 18.26 -5.01
N SER A 632 -13.81 17.39 -5.07
CA SER A 632 -14.26 16.80 -6.34
C SER A 632 -15.76 16.48 -6.31
N ASN A 633 -16.39 16.53 -7.48
CA ASN A 633 -17.80 16.16 -7.69
C ASN A 633 -17.93 15.09 -8.78
N SER A 634 -16.90 14.27 -8.98
CA SER A 634 -16.89 13.22 -9.99
C SER A 634 -17.77 12.02 -9.61
N THR A 635 -17.98 11.14 -10.57
CA THR A 635 -18.61 9.84 -10.33
C THR A 635 -17.82 9.01 -9.31
N ASP A 636 -16.49 9.07 -9.35
CA ASP A 636 -15.63 8.34 -8.42
C ASP A 636 -15.75 8.88 -6.99
N THR A 637 -15.81 10.20 -6.82
CA THR A 637 -16.04 10.83 -5.51
C THR A 637 -17.42 10.47 -4.96
N LYS A 638 -18.47 10.52 -5.79
CA LYS A 638 -19.83 10.11 -5.40
C LYS A 638 -19.91 8.63 -5.03
N ARG A 639 -19.16 7.79 -5.75
CA ARG A 639 -19.04 6.35 -5.44
C ARG A 639 -18.41 6.17 -4.04
N LEU A 640 -17.28 6.82 -3.77
CA LEU A 640 -16.65 6.74 -2.45
C LEU A 640 -17.57 7.27 -1.35
N TYR A 641 -18.25 8.40 -1.57
CA TYR A 641 -19.20 8.99 -0.61
C TYR A 641 -20.34 8.00 -0.28
N TYR A 642 -20.91 7.36 -1.31
CA TYR A 642 -21.96 6.34 -1.14
C TYR A 642 -21.44 5.15 -0.32
N LEU A 643 -20.25 4.62 -0.69
CA LEU A 643 -19.65 3.48 -0.02
C LEU A 643 -19.33 3.79 1.44
N ALA A 644 -18.67 4.92 1.71
CA ALA A 644 -18.33 5.35 3.07
C ALA A 644 -19.57 5.55 3.95
N GLY A 645 -20.63 6.14 3.38
CA GLY A 645 -21.87 6.42 4.11
C GLY A 645 -22.76 5.18 4.36
N LYS A 646 -22.50 4.06 3.68
CA LYS A 646 -23.29 2.82 3.78
C LYS A 646 -22.51 1.62 4.32
N LEU A 647 -21.21 1.79 4.53
CA LEU A 647 -20.34 0.72 4.99
C LEU A 647 -20.69 0.31 6.42
N ASP A 648 -20.93 -0.98 6.63
CA ASP A 648 -20.96 -1.55 7.97
C ASP A 648 -19.51 -1.69 8.49
N VAL A 649 -19.17 -0.82 9.43
CA VAL A 649 -17.86 -0.79 10.10
C VAL A 649 -17.88 -1.50 11.46
N SER A 650 -18.96 -2.21 11.80
CA SER A 650 -19.03 -2.96 13.04
C SER A 650 -17.94 -4.06 13.12
N GLY A 651 -17.61 -4.44 14.34
CA GLY A 651 -16.57 -5.45 14.59
C GLY A 651 -15.17 -4.87 14.66
N SER A 652 -14.28 -5.31 13.76
CA SER A 652 -12.85 -4.98 13.80
C SER A 652 -12.52 -3.52 13.48
N THR A 653 -13.43 -2.81 12.80
CA THR A 653 -13.23 -1.43 12.31
C THR A 653 -14.30 -0.47 12.86
N GLN A 654 -14.86 -0.78 14.01
CA GLN A 654 -15.86 0.07 14.64
C GLN A 654 -15.37 1.51 14.79
N ASP A 655 -16.27 2.46 14.63
CA ASP A 655 -15.98 3.90 14.66
C ASP A 655 -14.90 4.33 13.63
N TRP A 656 -14.88 3.71 12.46
CA TRP A 656 -13.97 4.04 11.36
C TRP A 656 -12.48 3.95 11.74
N LYS A 657 -12.14 3.03 12.65
CA LYS A 657 -10.76 2.77 13.09
C LYS A 657 -10.51 1.28 13.27
N LEU A 658 -9.27 0.86 13.06
CA LEU A 658 -8.80 -0.52 13.29
C LEU A 658 -7.99 -0.55 14.59
N ARG A 659 -8.36 -1.42 15.53
CA ARG A 659 -7.54 -1.66 16.70
C ARG A 659 -6.30 -2.48 16.32
N VAL A 660 -5.12 -1.93 16.61
CA VAL A 660 -3.83 -2.61 16.39
C VAL A 660 -3.44 -3.41 17.63
N VAL A 661 -3.31 -2.74 18.77
CA VAL A 661 -2.90 -3.37 20.03
C VAL A 661 -3.47 -2.60 21.21
N THR A 662 -3.75 -3.31 22.30
CA THR A 662 -4.17 -2.73 23.59
C THR A 662 -3.33 -3.28 24.73
N SER A 663 -3.08 -2.46 25.75
CA SER A 663 -2.47 -2.91 27.01
C SER A 663 -3.43 -3.75 27.85
N GLY A 664 -4.74 -3.65 27.57
CA GLY A 664 -5.76 -3.98 28.54
C GLY A 664 -5.71 -3.08 29.79
N PRO A 665 -6.65 -3.24 30.73
CA PRO A 665 -6.62 -2.50 31.99
C PRO A 665 -5.41 -2.87 32.85
N VAL A 666 -4.65 -1.85 33.27
CA VAL A 666 -3.51 -1.98 34.19
C VAL A 666 -3.85 -1.25 35.49
N SER A 667 -3.77 -1.94 36.62
CA SER A 667 -4.18 -1.40 37.92
C SER A 667 -3.39 -0.15 38.33
N VAL A 668 -4.10 0.84 38.85
CA VAL A 668 -3.52 1.99 39.56
C VAL A 668 -3.21 1.56 40.99
N PRO A 669 -1.96 1.73 41.50
CA PRO A 669 -1.57 1.34 42.85
C PRO A 669 -2.34 2.01 43.96
#